data_4ed554714b64e7d4900fce31e09a2ab8
#
_entry.id   4ed554714b64e7d4900fce31e09a2ab8
#
_cell.length_a   1.000
_cell.length_b   1.000
_cell.length_c   1.000
_cell.angle_alpha   90.00
_cell.angle_beta   90.00
_cell.angle_gamma   90.00
#
_symmetry.space_group_name_H-M   'P 1'
#
loop_
_entity.id
_entity.type
_entity.pdbx_description
1 polymer ?
#
loop_
_entity_poly.entity_id
_entity_poly.type
_entity_poly.pdbx_seq_one_letter_code
_entity_poly.pdbx_strand_id
1 'polypeptide(L)'
;MMKKVLLSVAIALVCIAVIVGGIIGYLYMTNKPSVTFDFAKKNGEVTTGASGFLYGFAEPDIPSVEIAKSIGVSTLSTKTLGGLQHPIGDVNQVADTFINAGGKDIIVYTQDMYDTWYYEFDSMPEYLARVKETVTATEQQPYADRVVYCIYNEMDNGAWFGDFGEYENRKKTYDAWKETYLLVKSINPEARIGGPGYCQYNSDYIKEFLEFCKAENCLPDIMIWHELGASSLYHWDEHFSDYDAVCKAVGIEKLPVCITEYGLMETNGIPGESIKWISRIESTKAEACVAYWRLANNLSDVVADDVAPNSNWWTYRWYSQMTGETVESEAKDLFQSNLGDFLIRKSEGLKNRGFSGLATIDEDKKQIQILAGGTDRDAVITLNNLDKTTAFSGVTSVTVTAEYVDYKGLSGIVNTPKTKFVKNLPIENGTLEISLENLLYTQCLRFTITPQDESAELQDETVSMWRYEAEDADLFGTAYKTTDIAYAASQKEMVKADASEESGVEFTVDIPENGQYQLDLIYGNGANGMQYAEDGSVSDKGIRTNLEVEIAIDGTARTEKTVLVSTVKDDFTDCYTFTQEFTAGKHTIRIALPENASAGNTISFDFLDVTKIDSETNNTVYFEKDIKQSSDKNTAFLVVAPTEGYYTVSVTGENVPSTVSLNDDNEAQLPVSTDGTTYSGTLYLPRGVSYLTFNAPALSAVSISKVEKNLVTEITPEQMTLSGTATLKACNAAISYGRVTASPSSCLTGISSAEASAAELKFNAPAAGLYQITFLYSNNEEGGVHDYNVDLVERYLTISVNGQKLGNTYFRSTYSEDTYKTKTILVFLKAGENSILLENDGSYKFNNKTTYAPDVGAVFVAPLDPQGT
;
A
#
# COMPACT_ATOMS: atom_id res chain seq x y z
N MET A 1 -32.19 39.80 -42.01
CA MET A 1 -33.05 38.86 -41.30
C MET A 1 -32.19 37.73 -40.61
N MET A 2 -31.37 37.00 -41.33
CA MET A 2 -30.56 35.88 -40.84
C MET A 2 -29.58 36.25 -39.68
N LYS A 3 -28.92 37.42 -39.73
CA LYS A 3 -28.04 37.87 -38.61
C LYS A 3 -28.80 38.15 -37.30
N LYS A 4 -30.05 38.66 -37.37
CA LYS A 4 -30.88 38.88 -36.18
C LYS A 4 -31.38 37.55 -35.59
N VAL A 5 -31.69 36.57 -36.42
CA VAL A 5 -32.10 35.22 -35.96
C VAL A 5 -30.90 34.51 -35.31
N LEU A 6 -29.74 34.56 -35.93
CA LEU A 6 -28.48 33.98 -35.33
C LEU A 6 -28.13 34.64 -34.00
N LEU A 7 -28.27 35.96 -33.89
CA LEU A 7 -28.00 36.66 -32.62
C LEU A 7 -29.02 36.28 -31.53
N SER A 8 -30.31 36.15 -31.89
CA SER A 8 -31.34 35.72 -30.95
C SER A 8 -31.16 34.28 -30.49
N VAL A 9 -30.71 33.38 -31.38
CA VAL A 9 -30.38 32.00 -31.03
C VAL A 9 -29.16 31.96 -30.13
N ALA A 10 -28.09 32.73 -30.42
CA ALA A 10 -26.94 32.82 -29.58
C ALA A 10 -27.24 33.35 -28.15
N ILE A 11 -28.08 34.39 -28.08
CA ILE A 11 -28.53 34.92 -26.76
C ILE A 11 -29.36 33.88 -26.01
N ALA A 12 -30.24 33.16 -26.67
CA ALA A 12 -31.03 32.09 -26.04
C ALA A 12 -30.16 30.97 -25.52
N LEU A 13 -29.13 30.54 -26.25
CA LEU A 13 -28.18 29.53 -25.83
C LEU A 13 -27.35 29.98 -24.63
N VAL A 14 -26.89 31.24 -24.60
CA VAL A 14 -26.21 31.82 -23.45
C VAL A 14 -27.12 31.88 -22.22
N CYS A 15 -28.34 32.31 -22.37
CA CYS A 15 -29.33 32.31 -21.28
C CYS A 15 -29.61 30.91 -20.73
N ILE A 16 -29.73 29.91 -21.61
CA ILE A 16 -29.90 28.51 -21.20
C ILE A 16 -28.64 28.01 -20.44
N ALA A 17 -27.45 28.31 -20.94
CA ALA A 17 -26.23 27.94 -20.28
C ALA A 17 -26.09 28.58 -18.88
N VAL A 18 -26.44 29.84 -18.72
CA VAL A 18 -26.45 30.54 -17.42
C VAL A 18 -27.49 29.95 -16.47
N ILE A 19 -28.71 29.65 -16.98
CA ILE A 19 -29.75 29.02 -16.15
C ILE A 19 -29.33 27.62 -15.71
N VAL A 20 -28.80 26.81 -16.62
CA VAL A 20 -28.34 25.47 -16.32
C VAL A 20 -27.16 25.52 -15.36
N GLY A 21 -26.18 26.41 -15.57
CA GLY A 21 -25.09 26.65 -14.66
C GLY A 21 -25.51 27.10 -13.27
N GLY A 22 -26.53 27.98 -13.21
CA GLY A 22 -27.15 28.42 -11.95
C GLY A 22 -27.89 27.31 -11.20
N ILE A 23 -28.59 26.43 -11.89
CA ILE A 23 -29.24 25.26 -11.31
C ILE A 23 -28.23 24.27 -10.80
N ILE A 24 -27.17 23.96 -11.59
CA ILE A 24 -26.09 23.06 -11.19
C ILE A 24 -25.37 23.63 -9.96
N GLY A 25 -25.05 24.92 -9.97
CA GLY A 25 -24.40 25.58 -8.82
C GLY A 25 -25.28 25.57 -7.57
N TYR A 26 -26.60 25.77 -7.72
CA TYR A 26 -27.54 25.67 -6.60
C TYR A 26 -27.62 24.24 -6.05
N LEU A 27 -27.76 23.24 -6.92
CA LEU A 27 -27.77 21.84 -6.52
C LEU A 27 -26.44 21.44 -5.87
N TYR A 28 -25.31 21.90 -6.40
CA TYR A 28 -23.99 21.65 -5.81
C TYR A 28 -23.87 22.23 -4.40
N MET A 29 -24.34 23.45 -4.17
CA MET A 29 -24.26 24.11 -2.85
C MET A 29 -25.26 23.57 -1.82
N THR A 30 -26.40 23.03 -2.28
CA THR A 30 -27.46 22.57 -1.39
C THR A 30 -27.48 21.07 -1.15
N ASN A 31 -26.83 20.27 -2.00
CA ASN A 31 -26.79 18.80 -1.89
C ASN A 31 -25.43 18.38 -1.32
N LYS A 32 -25.35 18.25 0.01
CA LYS A 32 -24.15 17.72 0.66
C LYS A 32 -24.02 16.22 0.36
N PRO A 33 -22.83 15.72 0.01
CA PRO A 33 -22.56 14.30 -0.04
C PRO A 33 -22.92 13.64 1.28
N SER A 34 -23.52 12.47 1.22
CA SER A 34 -23.88 11.73 2.43
C SER A 34 -23.78 10.22 2.23
N VAL A 35 -23.51 9.53 3.31
CA VAL A 35 -23.66 8.08 3.38
C VAL A 35 -24.59 7.76 4.54
N THR A 36 -25.55 6.89 4.28
CA THR A 36 -26.54 6.43 5.26
C THR A 36 -26.35 4.94 5.50
N PHE A 37 -26.28 4.54 6.76
CA PHE A 37 -26.16 3.15 7.20
C PHE A 37 -27.45 2.74 7.89
N ASP A 38 -28.04 1.59 7.49
CA ASP A 38 -29.26 1.05 8.08
C ASP A 38 -28.96 -0.14 8.99
N PHE A 39 -28.90 0.12 10.30
CA PHE A 39 -28.56 -0.89 11.31
C PHE A 39 -29.64 -1.96 11.55
N ALA A 40 -30.81 -1.82 10.93
CA ALA A 40 -31.81 -2.90 10.87
C ALA A 40 -31.51 -3.91 9.75
N LYS A 41 -30.60 -3.60 8.85
CA LYS A 41 -30.27 -4.44 7.68
C LYS A 41 -28.80 -4.88 7.74
N LYS A 42 -28.57 -5.99 8.42
CA LYS A 42 -27.26 -6.61 8.54
C LYS A 42 -26.94 -7.44 7.32
N ASN A 43 -25.67 -7.45 6.90
CA ASN A 43 -25.14 -8.15 5.73
C ASN A 43 -24.03 -9.15 6.11
N GLY A 44 -24.17 -9.81 7.26
CA GLY A 44 -23.22 -10.81 7.74
C GLY A 44 -21.89 -10.25 8.26
N GLU A 45 -21.05 -11.14 8.77
CA GLU A 45 -19.74 -10.81 9.32
C GLU A 45 -18.85 -10.11 8.31
N VAL A 46 -17.97 -9.22 8.81
CA VAL A 46 -16.94 -8.61 7.98
C VAL A 46 -15.92 -9.66 7.51
N THR A 47 -15.62 -9.68 6.21
CA THR A 47 -14.79 -10.74 5.60
C THR A 47 -13.34 -10.33 5.40
N THR A 48 -13.07 -9.04 5.25
CA THR A 48 -11.79 -8.48 4.77
C THR A 48 -11.41 -8.91 3.36
N GLY A 49 -12.39 -9.29 2.53
CA GLY A 49 -12.19 -9.80 1.16
C GLY A 49 -11.51 -8.83 0.21
N ALA A 50 -11.55 -7.53 0.49
CA ALA A 50 -10.82 -6.52 -0.30
C ALA A 50 -9.31 -6.46 -0.01
N SER A 51 -8.81 -7.19 1.00
CA SER A 51 -7.38 -7.20 1.36
C SER A 51 -6.59 -8.23 0.56
N GLY A 52 -6.90 -8.38 -0.73
CA GLY A 52 -6.12 -9.18 -1.68
C GLY A 52 -5.23 -8.30 -2.55
N PHE A 53 -4.14 -8.87 -3.07
CA PHE A 53 -3.12 -8.12 -3.81
C PHE A 53 -2.58 -8.93 -4.99
N LEU A 54 -2.55 -8.31 -6.19
CA LEU A 54 -1.89 -8.85 -7.36
C LEU A 54 -0.42 -8.46 -7.32
N TYR A 55 0.49 -9.45 -7.34
CA TYR A 55 1.95 -9.23 -7.27
C TYR A 55 2.38 -8.30 -6.14
N GLY A 56 1.62 -8.28 -5.03
CA GLY A 56 1.90 -7.42 -3.88
C GLY A 56 3.12 -7.85 -3.06
N PHE A 57 3.54 -9.11 -3.20
CA PHE A 57 4.73 -9.69 -2.59
C PHE A 57 5.74 -10.01 -3.68
N ALA A 58 6.99 -9.59 -3.49
CA ALA A 58 8.04 -9.78 -4.48
C ALA A 58 8.92 -10.98 -4.17
N GLU A 59 9.45 -11.02 -2.96
CA GLU A 59 10.44 -11.97 -2.47
C GLU A 59 10.17 -12.29 -1.00
N PRO A 60 10.87 -13.26 -0.40
CA PRO A 60 10.75 -13.53 1.03
C PRO A 60 10.93 -12.25 1.87
N ASP A 61 9.97 -11.97 2.75
CA ASP A 61 9.94 -10.81 3.63
C ASP A 61 9.98 -9.44 2.90
N ILE A 62 9.44 -9.40 1.68
CA ILE A 62 9.22 -8.17 0.92
C ILE A 62 7.81 -8.14 0.31
N PRO A 63 6.90 -7.33 0.90
CA PRO A 63 7.04 -6.63 2.18
C PRO A 63 7.05 -7.59 3.37
N SER A 64 7.40 -7.08 4.57
CA SER A 64 7.55 -7.92 5.76
C SER A 64 6.26 -8.61 6.19
N VAL A 65 6.42 -9.73 6.89
CA VAL A 65 5.28 -10.46 7.47
C VAL A 65 4.44 -9.54 8.35
N GLU A 66 5.06 -8.69 9.17
CA GLU A 66 4.38 -7.85 10.15
C GLU A 66 3.49 -6.80 9.49
N ILE A 67 4.00 -6.12 8.44
CA ILE A 67 3.23 -5.08 7.76
C ILE A 67 2.05 -5.67 6.95
N ALA A 68 2.23 -6.84 6.37
CA ALA A 68 1.18 -7.56 5.67
C ALA A 68 0.14 -8.16 6.63
N LYS A 69 0.59 -8.79 7.72
CA LYS A 69 -0.26 -9.35 8.78
C LYS A 69 -1.18 -8.31 9.41
N SER A 70 -0.66 -7.11 9.61
CA SER A 70 -1.37 -6.02 10.27
C SER A 70 -2.58 -5.47 9.49
N ILE A 71 -2.59 -5.63 8.17
CA ILE A 71 -3.73 -5.25 7.32
C ILE A 71 -4.65 -6.43 6.96
N GLY A 72 -4.37 -7.61 7.50
CA GLY A 72 -5.22 -8.78 7.32
C GLY A 72 -5.29 -9.25 5.87
N VAL A 73 -4.12 -9.44 5.22
CA VAL A 73 -4.09 -9.97 3.85
C VAL A 73 -4.94 -11.24 3.72
N SER A 74 -5.76 -11.31 2.68
CA SER A 74 -6.69 -12.42 2.45
C SER A 74 -6.27 -13.30 1.28
N THR A 75 -6.03 -12.70 0.12
CA THR A 75 -5.77 -13.39 -1.15
C THR A 75 -4.54 -12.79 -1.82
N LEU A 76 -3.72 -13.63 -2.41
CA LEU A 76 -2.60 -13.25 -3.25
C LEU A 76 -2.84 -13.77 -4.66
N SER A 77 -2.81 -12.91 -5.67
CA SER A 77 -2.67 -13.31 -7.07
C SER A 77 -1.23 -13.12 -7.50
N THR A 78 -0.60 -14.15 -8.06
CA THR A 78 0.82 -14.11 -8.42
C THR A 78 1.16 -15.15 -9.48
N LYS A 79 2.39 -15.11 -10.02
CA LYS A 79 2.80 -16.05 -11.03
C LYS A 79 3.03 -17.45 -10.46
N THR A 80 2.93 -18.41 -11.33
CA THR A 80 3.16 -19.82 -11.04
C THR A 80 4.62 -20.11 -10.70
N LEU A 81 4.87 -21.27 -10.09
CA LEU A 81 6.21 -21.74 -9.76
C LEU A 81 7.12 -21.76 -11.00
N GLY A 82 8.25 -21.09 -10.93
CA GLY A 82 9.19 -20.93 -12.04
C GLY A 82 8.67 -20.06 -13.19
N GLY A 83 7.62 -19.29 -12.97
CA GLY A 83 7.04 -18.38 -13.96
C GLY A 83 8.02 -17.30 -14.42
N LEU A 84 7.83 -16.79 -15.63
CA LEU A 84 8.75 -15.84 -16.29
C LEU A 84 8.14 -14.46 -16.53
N GLN A 85 6.81 -14.29 -16.36
CA GLN A 85 6.06 -13.07 -16.67
C GLN A 85 6.72 -11.81 -16.07
N HIS A 86 7.11 -11.89 -14.82
CA HIS A 86 7.77 -10.81 -14.07
C HIS A 86 9.02 -11.35 -13.36
N PRO A 87 10.03 -10.52 -13.08
CA PRO A 87 11.22 -10.97 -12.34
C PRO A 87 10.92 -11.37 -10.88
N ILE A 88 9.79 -10.89 -10.32
CA ILE A 88 9.36 -11.03 -8.94
C ILE A 88 8.12 -11.91 -8.81
N GLY A 89 7.70 -12.19 -7.58
CA GLY A 89 6.39 -12.77 -7.27
C GLY A 89 6.26 -14.26 -7.61
N ASP A 90 7.35 -15.00 -7.75
CA ASP A 90 7.27 -16.47 -7.87
C ASP A 90 6.61 -17.05 -6.62
N VAL A 91 5.56 -17.85 -6.81
CA VAL A 91 4.80 -18.42 -5.70
C VAL A 91 5.70 -19.14 -4.69
N ASN A 92 6.76 -19.80 -5.15
CA ASN A 92 7.70 -20.50 -4.27
C ASN A 92 8.57 -19.56 -3.41
N GLN A 93 8.67 -18.30 -3.79
CA GLN A 93 9.40 -17.26 -3.02
C GLN A 93 8.47 -16.56 -2.02
N VAL A 94 7.23 -16.33 -2.40
CA VAL A 94 6.33 -15.44 -1.63
C VAL A 94 5.34 -16.19 -0.72
N ALA A 95 5.09 -17.48 -0.97
CA ALA A 95 4.05 -18.22 -0.27
C ALA A 95 4.23 -18.23 1.25
N ASP A 96 5.45 -18.47 1.74
CA ASP A 96 5.72 -18.54 3.18
C ASP A 96 5.46 -17.19 3.86
N THR A 97 5.91 -16.07 3.27
CA THR A 97 5.66 -14.73 3.80
C THR A 97 4.17 -14.43 3.85
N PHE A 98 3.44 -14.74 2.77
CA PHE A 98 2.00 -14.53 2.69
C PHE A 98 1.22 -15.38 3.72
N ILE A 99 1.55 -16.66 3.85
CA ILE A 99 0.90 -17.57 4.80
C ILE A 99 1.20 -17.16 6.25
N ASN A 100 2.45 -16.79 6.55
CA ASN A 100 2.83 -16.31 7.88
C ASN A 100 2.16 -14.97 8.23
N ALA A 101 1.83 -14.16 7.23
CA ALA A 101 1.00 -12.96 7.40
C ALA A 101 -0.50 -13.27 7.62
N GLY A 102 -0.92 -14.53 7.57
CA GLY A 102 -2.30 -14.97 7.77
C GLY A 102 -3.12 -15.11 6.48
N GLY A 103 -2.46 -15.02 5.32
CA GLY A 103 -3.10 -15.17 4.01
C GLY A 103 -3.77 -16.54 3.82
N LYS A 104 -4.87 -16.56 3.07
CA LYS A 104 -5.73 -17.75 2.91
C LYS A 104 -5.50 -18.46 1.58
N ASP A 105 -5.72 -17.76 0.47
CA ASP A 105 -5.71 -18.32 -0.88
C ASP A 105 -4.65 -17.66 -1.75
N ILE A 106 -3.92 -18.48 -2.50
CA ILE A 106 -2.92 -18.05 -3.47
C ILE A 106 -3.45 -18.40 -4.86
N ILE A 107 -3.89 -17.40 -5.60
CA ILE A 107 -4.31 -17.54 -7.00
C ILE A 107 -3.05 -17.51 -7.86
N VAL A 108 -2.71 -18.62 -8.49
CA VAL A 108 -1.57 -18.66 -9.41
C VAL A 108 -2.04 -18.54 -10.85
N TYR A 109 -1.57 -17.54 -11.56
CA TYR A 109 -1.76 -17.42 -13.00
C TYR A 109 -0.89 -18.43 -13.71
N THR A 110 -1.51 -19.51 -14.21
CA THR A 110 -0.77 -20.60 -14.84
C THR A 110 -0.06 -20.16 -16.12
N GLN A 111 -0.65 -19.22 -16.86
CA GLN A 111 -0.06 -18.67 -18.09
C GLN A 111 1.18 -17.79 -17.82
N ASP A 112 1.42 -17.35 -16.61
CA ASP A 112 2.63 -16.58 -16.23
C ASP A 112 3.92 -17.43 -16.27
N MET A 113 3.81 -18.70 -16.67
CA MET A 113 4.98 -19.49 -17.07
C MET A 113 5.66 -18.96 -18.36
N TYR A 114 4.97 -18.14 -19.15
CA TYR A 114 5.53 -17.41 -20.28
C TYR A 114 6.09 -16.06 -19.82
N ASP A 115 7.02 -15.49 -20.60
CA ASP A 115 7.72 -14.24 -20.27
C ASP A 115 7.03 -12.97 -20.77
N THR A 116 6.03 -13.12 -21.64
CA THR A 116 5.26 -12.00 -22.19
C THR A 116 3.77 -12.14 -21.94
N TRP A 117 3.11 -11.04 -21.58
CA TRP A 117 1.66 -10.90 -21.62
C TRP A 117 1.28 -10.47 -23.06
N TYR A 118 0.25 -10.88 -23.44
CA TYR A 118 -0.57 -11.82 -24.11
C TYR A 118 0.08 -13.19 -24.40
N TYR A 119 0.76 -13.77 -23.58
CA TYR A 119 1.33 -15.11 -23.51
C TYR A 119 1.59 -15.79 -24.87
N GLU A 120 2.78 -16.26 -25.10
CA GLU A 120 3.10 -17.04 -26.30
C GLU A 120 2.26 -18.30 -26.36
N PHE A 121 1.75 -18.62 -27.55
CA PHE A 121 0.94 -19.82 -27.76
C PHE A 121 1.36 -20.56 -29.04
N ASP A 122 2.07 -21.65 -28.86
CA ASP A 122 2.45 -22.51 -29.98
C ASP A 122 1.34 -23.54 -30.31
N SER A 123 0.86 -24.25 -29.30
CA SER A 123 -0.19 -25.25 -29.46
C SER A 123 -0.75 -25.72 -28.11
N MET A 124 -1.97 -26.24 -28.08
CA MET A 124 -2.55 -26.87 -26.88
C MET A 124 -1.69 -28.01 -26.30
N PRO A 125 -1.12 -28.94 -27.10
CA PRO A 125 -0.24 -29.97 -26.53
C PRO A 125 0.99 -29.40 -25.81
N GLU A 126 1.59 -28.34 -26.30
CA GLU A 126 2.73 -27.66 -25.67
C GLU A 126 2.30 -26.99 -24.35
N TYR A 127 1.22 -26.20 -24.39
CA TYR A 127 0.66 -25.56 -23.21
C TYR A 127 0.31 -26.60 -22.10
N LEU A 128 -0.39 -27.67 -22.47
CA LEU A 128 -0.75 -28.73 -21.52
C LEU A 128 0.47 -29.45 -20.94
N ALA A 129 1.55 -29.58 -21.72
CA ALA A 129 2.80 -30.16 -21.21
C ALA A 129 3.43 -29.26 -20.13
N ARG A 130 3.46 -27.92 -20.32
CA ARG A 130 3.94 -26.97 -19.34
C ARG A 130 3.03 -26.91 -18.11
N VAL A 131 1.70 -26.88 -18.29
CA VAL A 131 0.73 -26.93 -17.18
C VAL A 131 0.97 -28.17 -16.34
N LYS A 132 1.16 -29.35 -16.98
CA LYS A 132 1.44 -30.59 -16.27
C LYS A 132 2.70 -30.50 -15.42
N GLU A 133 3.78 -29.96 -15.97
CA GLU A 133 5.05 -29.80 -15.26
C GLU A 133 4.88 -28.86 -14.05
N THR A 134 4.33 -27.69 -14.28
CA THR A 134 4.17 -26.65 -13.26
C THR A 134 3.22 -27.09 -12.14
N VAL A 135 2.04 -27.62 -12.48
CA VAL A 135 1.09 -28.11 -11.47
C VAL A 135 1.67 -29.28 -10.68
N THR A 136 2.34 -30.24 -11.36
CA THR A 136 2.98 -31.35 -10.66
C THR A 136 4.04 -30.89 -9.67
N ALA A 137 4.83 -29.87 -10.02
CA ALA A 137 5.84 -29.31 -9.15
C ALA A 137 5.22 -28.52 -7.97
N THR A 138 4.16 -27.76 -8.22
CA THR A 138 3.43 -26.98 -7.20
C THR A 138 2.76 -27.90 -6.18
N GLU A 139 2.14 -29.01 -6.62
CA GLU A 139 1.49 -30.00 -5.75
C GLU A 139 2.47 -30.73 -4.80
N GLN A 140 3.78 -30.61 -5.03
CA GLN A 140 4.81 -31.13 -4.14
C GLN A 140 5.27 -30.13 -3.07
N GLN A 141 4.78 -28.89 -3.11
CA GLN A 141 5.19 -27.85 -2.19
C GLN A 141 4.33 -27.83 -0.91
N PRO A 142 4.88 -27.36 0.21
CA PRO A 142 4.14 -27.29 1.49
C PRO A 142 2.89 -26.43 1.44
N TYR A 143 2.82 -25.46 0.53
CA TYR A 143 1.73 -24.49 0.37
C TYR A 143 0.66 -24.93 -0.66
N ALA A 144 0.75 -26.13 -1.22
CA ALA A 144 -0.13 -26.58 -2.31
C ALA A 144 -1.62 -26.52 -1.96
N ASP A 145 -1.98 -26.77 -0.70
CA ASP A 145 -3.35 -26.69 -0.19
C ASP A 145 -3.94 -25.26 -0.20
N ARG A 146 -3.10 -24.25 -0.34
CA ARG A 146 -3.49 -22.84 -0.45
C ARG A 146 -3.68 -22.37 -1.89
N VAL A 147 -3.21 -23.16 -2.87
CA VAL A 147 -3.17 -22.76 -4.28
C VAL A 147 -4.54 -22.93 -4.95
N VAL A 148 -4.90 -21.92 -5.73
CA VAL A 148 -6.00 -21.97 -6.72
C VAL A 148 -5.39 -21.70 -8.09
N TYR A 149 -5.53 -22.64 -9.01
CA TYR A 149 -4.98 -22.50 -10.36
C TYR A 149 -5.93 -21.66 -11.22
N CYS A 150 -5.59 -20.42 -11.49
CA CYS A 150 -6.20 -19.62 -12.55
C CYS A 150 -5.56 -20.06 -13.87
N ILE A 151 -6.22 -21.02 -14.54
CA ILE A 151 -5.62 -21.70 -15.70
C ILE A 151 -5.60 -20.84 -16.97
N TYR A 152 -6.41 -19.79 -17.00
CA TYR A 152 -6.42 -18.78 -18.03
C TYR A 152 -6.58 -17.38 -17.43
N ASN A 153 -5.88 -16.40 -18.01
CA ASN A 153 -5.99 -14.99 -17.71
C ASN A 153 -6.34 -14.23 -19.01
N GLU A 154 -7.43 -13.48 -18.99
CA GLU A 154 -7.87 -12.56 -20.04
C GLU A 154 -8.00 -13.18 -21.46
N MET A 155 -8.44 -14.45 -21.55
CA MET A 155 -8.58 -15.13 -22.84
C MET A 155 -9.65 -14.51 -23.76
N ASP A 156 -10.52 -13.68 -23.21
CA ASP A 156 -11.53 -12.93 -23.98
C ASP A 156 -10.92 -11.74 -24.76
N ASN A 157 -9.63 -11.43 -24.58
CA ASN A 157 -8.88 -10.52 -25.45
C ASN A 157 -8.64 -11.08 -26.87
N GLY A 158 -8.83 -12.40 -27.07
CA GLY A 158 -8.69 -13.06 -28.36
C GLY A 158 -7.28 -13.46 -28.78
N ALA A 159 -6.28 -13.33 -27.91
CA ALA A 159 -4.88 -13.55 -28.26
C ALA A 159 -4.57 -14.96 -28.79
N TRP A 160 -5.18 -16.01 -28.20
CA TRP A 160 -4.89 -17.40 -28.58
C TRP A 160 -5.79 -17.94 -29.69
N PHE A 161 -7.10 -17.66 -29.62
CA PHE A 161 -8.08 -18.32 -30.50
C PHE A 161 -8.79 -17.37 -31.47
N GLY A 162 -8.42 -16.07 -31.46
CA GLY A 162 -9.00 -15.03 -32.29
C GLY A 162 -10.17 -14.31 -31.64
N ASP A 163 -10.82 -13.41 -32.38
CA ASP A 163 -11.86 -12.52 -31.89
C ASP A 163 -12.89 -13.28 -31.04
N PHE A 164 -12.97 -12.94 -29.74
CA PHE A 164 -13.87 -13.58 -28.79
C PHE A 164 -15.34 -13.23 -29.03
N GLY A 165 -15.64 -12.21 -29.81
CA GLY A 165 -16.97 -11.93 -30.34
C GLY A 165 -17.56 -13.06 -31.19
N GLU A 166 -16.70 -13.86 -31.84
CA GLU A 166 -17.11 -14.98 -32.68
C GLU A 166 -17.31 -16.25 -31.87
N TYR A 167 -18.49 -16.89 -31.96
CA TYR A 167 -18.84 -18.08 -31.19
C TYR A 167 -17.85 -19.24 -31.36
N GLU A 168 -17.40 -19.49 -32.60
CA GLU A 168 -16.45 -20.57 -32.89
C GLU A 168 -15.09 -20.38 -32.16
N ASN A 169 -14.68 -19.15 -31.92
CA ASN A 169 -13.45 -18.86 -31.15
C ASN A 169 -13.69 -19.03 -29.65
N ARG A 170 -14.82 -18.57 -29.13
CA ARG A 170 -15.23 -18.83 -27.74
C ARG A 170 -15.30 -20.35 -27.48
N LYS A 171 -15.88 -21.10 -28.41
CA LYS A 171 -15.96 -22.55 -28.28
C LYS A 171 -14.57 -23.20 -28.17
N LYS A 172 -13.58 -22.77 -28.97
CA LYS A 172 -12.20 -23.22 -28.83
C LYS A 172 -11.63 -22.95 -27.45
N THR A 173 -11.91 -21.78 -26.90
CA THR A 173 -11.48 -21.41 -25.54
C THR A 173 -12.13 -22.32 -24.50
N TYR A 174 -13.41 -22.64 -24.64
CA TYR A 174 -14.11 -23.55 -23.73
C TYR A 174 -13.62 -25.01 -23.85
N ASP A 175 -13.36 -25.48 -25.07
CA ASP A 175 -12.76 -26.80 -25.27
C ASP A 175 -11.35 -26.86 -24.61
N ALA A 176 -10.53 -25.83 -24.77
CA ALA A 176 -9.23 -25.69 -24.11
C ALA A 176 -9.34 -25.63 -22.58
N TRP A 177 -10.35 -24.89 -22.06
CA TRP A 177 -10.67 -24.90 -20.63
C TRP A 177 -10.90 -26.30 -20.11
N LYS A 178 -11.78 -27.04 -20.75
CA LYS A 178 -12.10 -28.42 -20.37
C LYS A 178 -10.86 -29.34 -20.37
N GLU A 179 -10.04 -29.27 -21.43
CA GLU A 179 -8.82 -30.09 -21.52
C GLU A 179 -7.86 -29.79 -20.39
N THR A 180 -7.64 -28.49 -20.08
CA THR A 180 -6.74 -28.05 -19.01
C THR A 180 -7.30 -28.40 -17.63
N TYR A 181 -8.59 -28.19 -17.41
CA TYR A 181 -9.29 -28.56 -16.18
C TYR A 181 -9.14 -30.04 -15.87
N LEU A 182 -9.40 -30.90 -16.85
CA LEU A 182 -9.28 -32.35 -16.69
C LEU A 182 -7.82 -32.76 -16.44
N LEU A 183 -6.85 -32.10 -17.06
CA LEU A 183 -5.44 -32.36 -16.82
C LEU A 183 -5.08 -32.03 -15.36
N VAL A 184 -5.43 -30.85 -14.85
CA VAL A 184 -5.15 -30.43 -13.46
C VAL A 184 -5.80 -31.43 -12.49
N LYS A 185 -7.10 -31.74 -12.65
CA LYS A 185 -7.81 -32.72 -11.81
C LYS A 185 -7.24 -34.16 -11.93
N SER A 186 -6.57 -34.50 -13.03
CA SER A 186 -5.88 -35.80 -13.17
C SER A 186 -4.58 -35.88 -12.37
N ILE A 187 -3.94 -34.75 -12.09
CA ILE A 187 -2.74 -34.64 -11.25
C ILE A 187 -3.15 -34.68 -9.78
N ASN A 188 -4.08 -33.84 -9.39
CA ASN A 188 -4.68 -33.81 -8.07
C ASN A 188 -6.20 -33.58 -8.18
N PRO A 189 -7.05 -34.58 -7.87
CA PRO A 189 -8.50 -34.42 -7.91
C PRO A 189 -9.05 -33.30 -6.98
N GLU A 190 -8.32 -32.97 -5.91
CA GLU A 190 -8.70 -31.96 -4.94
C GLU A 190 -8.14 -30.58 -5.29
N ALA A 191 -7.30 -30.45 -6.32
CA ALA A 191 -6.76 -29.17 -6.76
C ALA A 191 -7.89 -28.17 -7.07
N ARG A 192 -7.80 -26.95 -6.52
CA ARG A 192 -8.79 -25.90 -6.76
C ARG A 192 -8.47 -25.15 -8.06
N ILE A 193 -9.49 -24.92 -8.88
CA ILE A 193 -9.36 -24.27 -10.19
C ILE A 193 -10.25 -23.03 -10.22
N GLY A 194 -9.65 -21.90 -10.54
CA GLY A 194 -10.33 -20.62 -10.73
C GLY A 194 -10.44 -20.24 -12.20
N GLY A 195 -11.45 -19.50 -12.55
CA GLY A 195 -11.63 -18.95 -13.90
C GLY A 195 -13.08 -18.54 -14.21
N PRO A 196 -13.32 -18.08 -15.44
CA PRO A 196 -12.48 -18.11 -16.63
C PRO A 196 -11.38 -17.01 -16.71
N GLY A 197 -11.32 -16.07 -15.78
CA GLY A 197 -10.34 -14.99 -15.78
C GLY A 197 -10.56 -13.95 -16.89
N TYR A 198 -11.82 -13.54 -17.12
CA TYR A 198 -12.14 -12.55 -18.16
C TYR A 198 -11.65 -11.15 -17.81
N CYS A 199 -11.25 -10.37 -18.84
CA CYS A 199 -10.83 -8.96 -18.73
C CYS A 199 -11.85 -8.07 -18.01
N GLN A 200 -13.13 -8.41 -18.12
CA GLN A 200 -14.24 -7.67 -17.51
C GLN A 200 -15.49 -8.54 -17.40
N TYR A 201 -16.43 -8.10 -16.55
CA TYR A 201 -17.73 -8.74 -16.47
C TYR A 201 -18.49 -8.67 -17.79
N ASN A 202 -18.97 -9.82 -18.27
CA ASN A 202 -19.87 -9.92 -19.41
C ASN A 202 -20.91 -11.02 -19.17
N SER A 203 -22.16 -10.66 -18.98
CA SER A 203 -23.27 -11.55 -18.64
C SER A 203 -23.42 -12.73 -19.63
N ASP A 204 -23.40 -12.42 -20.94
CA ASP A 204 -23.61 -13.42 -21.98
C ASP A 204 -22.46 -14.43 -22.03
N TYR A 205 -21.22 -13.96 -21.92
CA TYR A 205 -20.03 -14.83 -21.94
C TYR A 205 -19.95 -15.71 -20.69
N ILE A 206 -20.24 -15.15 -19.51
CA ILE A 206 -20.28 -15.92 -18.25
C ILE A 206 -21.36 -16.98 -18.31
N LYS A 207 -22.54 -16.65 -18.80
CA LYS A 207 -23.65 -17.60 -18.95
C LYS A 207 -23.27 -18.74 -19.90
N GLU A 208 -22.76 -18.43 -21.07
CA GLU A 208 -22.36 -19.41 -22.09
C GLU A 208 -21.26 -20.34 -21.55
N PHE A 209 -20.25 -19.77 -20.85
CA PHE A 209 -19.18 -20.53 -20.21
C PHE A 209 -19.73 -21.50 -19.14
N LEU A 210 -20.60 -21.02 -18.25
CA LEU A 210 -21.17 -21.85 -17.18
C LEU A 210 -22.12 -22.93 -17.72
N GLU A 211 -22.88 -22.65 -18.79
CA GLU A 211 -23.70 -23.65 -19.47
C GLU A 211 -22.82 -24.77 -20.06
N PHE A 212 -21.72 -24.42 -20.73
CA PHE A 212 -20.73 -25.35 -21.25
C PHE A 212 -20.09 -26.17 -20.12
N CYS A 213 -19.56 -25.52 -19.09
CA CYS A 213 -18.87 -26.18 -18.00
C CYS A 213 -19.79 -27.14 -17.22
N LYS A 214 -21.05 -26.76 -17.03
CA LYS A 214 -22.05 -27.68 -16.45
C LYS A 214 -22.29 -28.92 -17.30
N ALA A 215 -22.43 -28.75 -18.62
CA ALA A 215 -22.68 -29.86 -19.55
C ALA A 215 -21.48 -30.81 -19.63
N GLU A 216 -20.27 -30.27 -19.54
CA GLU A 216 -19.02 -31.03 -19.67
C GLU A 216 -18.41 -31.45 -18.32
N ASN A 217 -19.06 -31.15 -17.20
CA ASN A 217 -18.63 -31.44 -15.83
C ASN A 217 -17.23 -30.86 -15.50
N CYS A 218 -17.00 -29.59 -15.86
CA CYS A 218 -15.77 -28.87 -15.62
C CYS A 218 -16.01 -27.45 -15.08
N LEU A 219 -16.99 -27.29 -14.17
CA LEU A 219 -17.23 -26.02 -13.47
C LEU A 219 -16.00 -25.62 -12.64
N PRO A 220 -15.62 -24.33 -12.64
CA PRO A 220 -14.57 -23.85 -11.74
C PRO A 220 -14.99 -24.00 -10.27
N ASP A 221 -14.01 -24.11 -9.39
CA ASP A 221 -14.23 -24.04 -7.94
C ASP A 221 -14.45 -22.59 -7.48
N ILE A 222 -13.83 -21.63 -8.17
CA ILE A 222 -13.94 -20.17 -7.91
C ILE A 222 -14.15 -19.46 -9.25
N MET A 223 -15.17 -18.60 -9.29
CA MET A 223 -15.43 -17.76 -10.46
C MET A 223 -14.51 -16.55 -10.45
N ILE A 224 -13.84 -16.25 -11.56
CA ILE A 224 -12.87 -15.16 -11.71
C ILE A 224 -13.22 -14.29 -12.91
N TRP A 225 -13.24 -12.97 -12.70
CA TRP A 225 -13.18 -11.94 -13.74
C TRP A 225 -12.51 -10.68 -13.16
N HIS A 226 -12.23 -9.67 -14.00
CA HIS A 226 -11.60 -8.41 -13.57
C HIS A 226 -12.62 -7.26 -13.50
N GLU A 227 -12.37 -6.33 -12.61
CA GLU A 227 -13.16 -5.11 -12.39
C GLU A 227 -12.22 -3.90 -12.39
N LEU A 228 -11.68 -3.58 -13.57
CA LEU A 228 -10.72 -2.51 -13.77
C LEU A 228 -11.40 -1.24 -14.27
N GLY A 229 -11.08 -0.11 -13.64
CA GLY A 229 -11.54 1.21 -14.04
C GLY A 229 -12.81 1.69 -13.34
N ALA A 230 -13.11 2.97 -13.52
CA ALA A 230 -14.21 3.64 -12.84
C ALA A 230 -15.59 3.04 -13.16
N SER A 231 -15.80 2.55 -14.38
CA SER A 231 -17.06 1.91 -14.79
C SER A 231 -17.38 0.70 -13.92
N SER A 232 -16.38 -0.12 -13.63
CA SER A 232 -16.51 -1.31 -12.79
C SER A 232 -16.96 -0.97 -11.37
N LEU A 233 -16.40 0.06 -10.78
CA LEU A 233 -16.81 0.53 -9.44
C LEU A 233 -18.29 0.93 -9.41
N TYR A 234 -18.79 1.61 -10.46
CA TYR A 234 -20.18 2.08 -10.51
C TYR A 234 -21.19 0.96 -10.81
N HIS A 235 -20.78 -0.04 -11.60
CA HIS A 235 -21.65 -1.17 -11.98
C HIS A 235 -21.45 -2.42 -11.12
N TRP A 236 -20.63 -2.34 -10.07
CA TRP A 236 -20.31 -3.49 -9.20
C TRP A 236 -21.54 -4.25 -8.73
N ASP A 237 -22.52 -3.56 -8.14
CA ASP A 237 -23.74 -4.19 -7.62
C ASP A 237 -24.62 -4.79 -8.74
N GLU A 238 -24.60 -4.17 -9.93
CA GLU A 238 -25.30 -4.68 -11.11
C GLU A 238 -24.65 -5.97 -11.62
N HIS A 239 -23.32 -6.01 -11.72
CA HIS A 239 -22.57 -7.20 -12.13
C HIS A 239 -22.84 -8.39 -11.19
N PHE A 240 -22.79 -8.19 -9.88
CA PHE A 240 -23.02 -9.25 -8.92
C PHE A 240 -24.49 -9.71 -8.87
N SER A 241 -25.45 -8.82 -9.00
CA SER A 241 -26.86 -9.20 -9.08
C SER A 241 -27.20 -9.93 -10.36
N ASP A 242 -26.59 -9.57 -11.48
CA ASP A 242 -26.73 -10.28 -12.75
C ASP A 242 -26.04 -11.64 -12.70
N TYR A 243 -24.86 -11.77 -12.12
CA TYR A 243 -24.21 -13.07 -11.88
C TYR A 243 -25.08 -14.02 -11.08
N ASP A 244 -25.78 -13.54 -10.04
CA ASP A 244 -26.76 -14.32 -9.30
C ASP A 244 -27.92 -14.80 -10.18
N ALA A 245 -28.40 -13.96 -11.08
CA ALA A 245 -29.45 -14.32 -12.04
C ALA A 245 -28.96 -15.33 -13.08
N VAL A 246 -27.72 -15.18 -13.55
CA VAL A 246 -27.07 -16.13 -14.49
C VAL A 246 -26.95 -17.51 -13.84
N CYS A 247 -26.42 -17.61 -12.61
CA CYS A 247 -26.31 -18.90 -11.90
C CYS A 247 -27.66 -19.61 -11.77
N LYS A 248 -28.72 -18.86 -11.43
CA LYS A 248 -30.10 -19.37 -11.37
C LYS A 248 -30.61 -19.84 -12.72
N ALA A 249 -30.31 -19.08 -13.80
CA ALA A 249 -30.74 -19.41 -15.15
C ALA A 249 -30.03 -20.68 -15.68
N VAL A 250 -28.76 -20.82 -15.39
CA VAL A 250 -27.97 -22.04 -15.70
C VAL A 250 -28.37 -23.21 -14.80
N GLY A 251 -28.95 -22.94 -13.64
CA GLY A 251 -29.38 -23.96 -12.65
C GLY A 251 -28.20 -24.60 -11.92
N ILE A 252 -27.26 -23.78 -11.47
CA ILE A 252 -26.15 -24.12 -10.58
C ILE A 252 -26.26 -23.35 -9.27
N GLU A 253 -25.62 -23.84 -8.22
CA GLU A 253 -25.37 -23.05 -7.04
C GLU A 253 -24.41 -21.91 -7.37
N LYS A 254 -24.56 -20.77 -6.69
CA LYS A 254 -23.64 -19.64 -6.85
C LYS A 254 -22.24 -20.06 -6.41
N LEU A 255 -21.28 -19.96 -7.32
CA LEU A 255 -19.88 -20.22 -7.01
C LEU A 255 -19.27 -19.03 -6.26
N PRO A 256 -18.30 -19.26 -5.36
CA PRO A 256 -17.50 -18.19 -4.79
C PRO A 256 -16.88 -17.33 -5.88
N VAL A 257 -16.69 -16.03 -5.62
CA VAL A 257 -16.12 -15.10 -6.58
C VAL A 257 -14.83 -14.52 -6.04
N CYS A 258 -13.79 -14.54 -6.88
CA CYS A 258 -12.57 -13.77 -6.66
C CYS A 258 -12.34 -12.83 -7.83
N ILE A 259 -12.32 -11.53 -7.57
CA ILE A 259 -11.94 -10.51 -8.54
C ILE A 259 -10.42 -10.36 -8.44
N THR A 260 -9.70 -11.09 -9.29
CA THR A 260 -8.23 -11.16 -9.20
C THR A 260 -7.52 -9.88 -9.59
N GLU A 261 -8.24 -8.95 -10.23
CA GLU A 261 -7.75 -7.61 -10.55
C GLU A 261 -8.88 -6.58 -10.42
N TYR A 262 -8.76 -5.69 -9.44
CA TYR A 262 -9.68 -4.56 -9.33
C TYR A 262 -8.91 -3.25 -9.12
N GLY A 263 -9.55 -2.16 -9.43
CA GLY A 263 -9.03 -0.83 -9.17
C GLY A 263 -8.98 0.05 -10.41
N LEU A 264 -8.51 1.26 -10.19
CA LEU A 264 -8.23 2.24 -11.23
C LEU A 264 -6.80 2.72 -11.03
N MET A 265 -5.98 2.57 -12.06
CA MET A 265 -4.55 2.85 -12.03
C MET A 265 -4.22 4.21 -11.38
N GLU A 266 -4.96 5.26 -11.78
CA GLU A 266 -4.71 6.62 -11.36
C GLU A 266 -5.08 6.88 -9.89
N THR A 267 -5.87 5.99 -9.27
CA THR A 267 -6.38 6.17 -7.91
C THR A 267 -5.92 5.10 -6.92
N ASN A 268 -5.19 4.08 -7.40
CA ASN A 268 -4.59 3.09 -6.49
C ASN A 268 -3.65 3.79 -5.50
N GLY A 269 -3.68 3.36 -4.25
CA GLY A 269 -2.88 3.94 -3.18
C GLY A 269 -3.51 5.18 -2.53
N ILE A 270 -4.63 5.72 -3.03
CA ILE A 270 -5.33 6.87 -2.44
C ILE A 270 -6.38 6.38 -1.44
N PRO A 271 -6.26 6.72 -0.14
CA PRO A 271 -7.15 6.23 0.91
C PRO A 271 -8.64 6.46 0.65
N GLY A 272 -9.02 7.67 0.24
CA GLY A 272 -10.40 8.03 -0.04
C GLY A 272 -11.02 7.32 -1.26
N GLU A 273 -10.17 6.82 -2.17
CA GLU A 273 -10.61 6.00 -3.30
C GLU A 273 -10.68 4.51 -2.91
N SER A 274 -9.73 4.04 -2.12
CA SER A 274 -9.69 2.65 -1.64
C SER A 274 -10.94 2.28 -0.85
N ILE A 275 -11.47 3.18 -0.01
CA ILE A 275 -12.70 2.90 0.75
C ILE A 275 -13.92 2.71 -0.14
N LYS A 276 -13.97 3.29 -1.33
CA LYS A 276 -15.07 3.07 -2.29
C LYS A 276 -15.08 1.62 -2.77
N TRP A 277 -13.92 1.09 -3.13
CA TRP A 277 -13.76 -0.32 -3.52
C TRP A 277 -14.03 -1.27 -2.34
N ILE A 278 -13.42 -1.02 -1.19
CA ILE A 278 -13.62 -1.83 0.02
C ILE A 278 -15.10 -1.96 0.36
N SER A 279 -15.87 -0.85 0.31
CA SER A 279 -17.30 -0.88 0.62
C SER A 279 -18.10 -1.73 -0.37
N ARG A 280 -17.76 -1.72 -1.66
CA ARG A 280 -18.43 -2.53 -2.70
C ARG A 280 -18.07 -4.02 -2.59
N ILE A 281 -16.79 -4.32 -2.43
CA ILE A 281 -16.31 -5.70 -2.26
C ILE A 281 -16.95 -6.32 -1.02
N GLU A 282 -16.95 -5.59 0.10
CA GLU A 282 -17.53 -6.09 1.35
C GLU A 282 -19.06 -6.25 1.27
N SER A 283 -19.76 -5.41 0.48
CA SER A 283 -21.23 -5.56 0.31
C SER A 283 -21.63 -6.86 -0.39
N THR A 284 -20.78 -7.39 -1.24
CA THR A 284 -21.00 -8.64 -2.02
C THR A 284 -20.29 -9.85 -1.43
N LYS A 285 -19.45 -9.65 -0.40
CA LYS A 285 -18.64 -10.70 0.23
C LYS A 285 -17.73 -11.45 -0.76
N ALA A 286 -17.28 -10.76 -1.80
CA ALA A 286 -16.31 -11.28 -2.74
C ALA A 286 -14.89 -11.20 -2.15
N GLU A 287 -14.00 -12.08 -2.61
CA GLU A 287 -12.56 -11.89 -2.48
C GLU A 287 -12.08 -11.06 -3.67
N ALA A 288 -11.13 -10.16 -3.45
CA ALA A 288 -10.63 -9.32 -4.54
C ALA A 288 -9.19 -8.89 -4.32
N CYS A 289 -8.41 -8.83 -5.40
CA CYS A 289 -7.01 -8.41 -5.38
C CYS A 289 -6.85 -7.05 -6.07
N VAL A 290 -6.23 -6.10 -5.38
CA VAL A 290 -5.86 -4.81 -5.97
C VAL A 290 -4.90 -5.09 -7.12
N ALA A 291 -5.22 -4.56 -8.30
CA ALA A 291 -4.33 -4.65 -9.44
C ALA A 291 -3.04 -3.87 -9.20
N TYR A 292 -1.92 -4.41 -9.67
CA TYR A 292 -0.67 -3.70 -9.54
C TYR A 292 -0.36 -2.91 -10.81
N TRP A 293 -0.39 -1.60 -10.69
CA TRP A 293 -0.33 -0.73 -11.83
C TRP A 293 0.93 0.12 -11.92
N ARG A 294 1.61 0.40 -10.80
CA ARG A 294 2.74 1.30 -10.76
C ARG A 294 4.03 0.61 -10.35
N LEU A 295 4.16 0.30 -9.08
CA LEU A 295 5.34 -0.32 -8.51
C LEU A 295 4.96 -1.67 -7.92
N ALA A 296 5.60 -2.73 -8.37
CA ALA A 296 5.48 -4.04 -7.77
C ALA A 296 6.01 -4.05 -6.32
N ASN A 297 5.75 -5.11 -5.58
CA ASN A 297 6.33 -5.41 -4.25
C ASN A 297 5.96 -4.48 -3.10
N ASN A 298 4.93 -3.68 -3.23
CA ASN A 298 4.49 -2.78 -2.16
C ASN A 298 3.01 -2.95 -1.82
N LEU A 299 2.49 -4.17 -1.93
CA LEU A 299 1.07 -4.49 -1.75
C LEU A 299 0.19 -3.59 -2.65
N SER A 300 0.56 -3.47 -3.92
CA SER A 300 -0.19 -2.67 -4.90
C SER A 300 -0.45 -1.24 -4.40
N ASP A 301 0.62 -0.54 -4.02
CA ASP A 301 0.64 0.85 -3.53
C ASP A 301 0.02 1.07 -2.13
N VAL A 302 -0.08 0.03 -1.32
CA VAL A 302 -0.63 0.11 0.04
C VAL A 302 0.45 0.39 1.10
N VAL A 303 1.73 0.12 0.84
CA VAL A 303 2.83 0.40 1.77
C VAL A 303 3.87 1.34 1.17
N ALA A 304 4.53 2.12 2.01
CA ALA A 304 5.60 3.04 1.58
C ALA A 304 6.88 2.30 1.19
N ASP A 305 7.24 1.30 1.97
CA ASP A 305 8.36 0.39 1.71
C ASP A 305 8.08 -0.99 2.36
N ASP A 306 9.10 -1.84 2.50
CA ASP A 306 8.95 -3.21 3.01
C ASP A 306 8.53 -3.30 4.48
N VAL A 307 8.66 -2.22 5.27
CA VAL A 307 8.34 -2.20 6.71
C VAL A 307 7.51 -1.00 7.15
N ALA A 308 7.40 0.05 6.33
CA ALA A 308 6.78 1.31 6.74
C ALA A 308 5.41 1.54 6.07
N PRO A 309 4.41 1.99 6.84
CA PRO A 309 3.08 2.29 6.32
C PRO A 309 3.07 3.60 5.53
N ASN A 310 2.32 3.63 4.43
CA ASN A 310 1.82 4.87 3.83
C ASN A 310 0.40 5.17 4.33
N SER A 311 -0.22 6.21 3.81
CA SER A 311 -1.59 6.58 4.21
C SER A 311 -2.63 5.51 3.85
N ASN A 312 -2.45 4.80 2.72
CA ASN A 312 -3.41 3.79 2.29
C ASN A 312 -3.34 2.52 3.15
N TRP A 313 -2.16 2.19 3.69
CA TRP A 313 -2.01 1.08 4.64
C TRP A 313 -2.94 1.26 5.86
N TRP A 314 -3.12 2.50 6.35
CA TRP A 314 -4.03 2.78 7.46
C TRP A 314 -5.49 2.48 7.12
N THR A 315 -5.91 2.69 5.89
CA THR A 315 -7.26 2.32 5.43
C THR A 315 -7.47 0.81 5.54
N TYR A 316 -6.52 0.01 5.05
CA TYR A 316 -6.59 -1.46 5.17
C TYR A 316 -6.35 -1.94 6.60
N ARG A 317 -5.49 -1.26 7.37
CA ARG A 317 -5.32 -1.54 8.81
C ARG A 317 -6.64 -1.38 9.55
N TRP A 318 -7.32 -0.28 9.37
CA TRP A 318 -8.61 -0.05 10.01
C TRP A 318 -9.66 -1.04 9.54
N TYR A 319 -9.70 -1.35 8.26
CA TYR A 319 -10.58 -2.37 7.71
C TYR A 319 -10.33 -3.74 8.35
N SER A 320 -9.07 -4.14 8.51
CA SER A 320 -8.70 -5.41 9.16
C SER A 320 -9.12 -5.50 10.62
N GLN A 321 -9.27 -4.36 11.32
CA GLN A 321 -9.68 -4.30 12.72
C GLN A 321 -11.21 -4.18 12.91
N MET A 322 -11.98 -4.05 11.84
CA MET A 322 -13.45 -4.06 11.95
C MET A 322 -13.93 -5.44 12.42
N THR A 323 -14.93 -5.41 13.29
CA THR A 323 -15.54 -6.63 13.87
C THR A 323 -17.05 -6.54 13.84
N GLY A 324 -17.71 -7.70 13.98
CA GLY A 324 -19.16 -7.83 13.95
C GLY A 324 -19.70 -7.85 12.51
N GLU A 325 -20.97 -7.50 12.37
CA GLU A 325 -21.68 -7.58 11.11
C GLU A 325 -21.66 -6.25 10.35
N THR A 326 -21.43 -6.31 9.06
CA THR A 326 -21.61 -5.16 8.15
C THR A 326 -23.10 -4.82 8.01
N VAL A 327 -23.40 -3.57 7.67
CA VAL A 327 -24.76 -3.09 7.47
C VAL A 327 -24.94 -2.49 6.08
N GLU A 328 -26.18 -2.49 5.58
CA GLU A 328 -26.48 -1.88 4.29
C GLU A 328 -26.16 -0.39 4.29
N SER A 329 -25.53 0.08 3.24
CA SER A 329 -25.17 1.49 3.04
C SER A 329 -25.80 2.06 1.77
N GLU A 330 -26.19 3.33 1.83
CA GLU A 330 -26.64 4.10 0.68
C GLU A 330 -25.84 5.40 0.62
N ALA A 331 -25.02 5.54 -0.42
CA ALA A 331 -24.28 6.77 -0.69
C ALA A 331 -25.10 7.71 -1.59
N LYS A 332 -25.11 9.00 -1.24
CA LYS A 332 -25.77 10.05 -2.04
C LYS A 332 -24.79 11.15 -2.35
N ASP A 333 -24.50 11.31 -3.62
CA ASP A 333 -23.81 12.45 -4.16
C ASP A 333 -24.48 12.89 -5.47
N LEU A 334 -24.52 14.19 -5.74
CA LEU A 334 -25.04 14.72 -7.00
C LEU A 334 -24.34 14.06 -8.20
N PHE A 335 -23.09 13.72 -8.06
CA PHE A 335 -22.26 13.15 -9.11
C PHE A 335 -22.35 11.62 -9.24
N GLN A 336 -23.07 10.94 -8.38
CA GLN A 336 -23.40 9.51 -8.48
C GLN A 336 -24.74 9.25 -9.20
N SER A 337 -25.43 10.31 -9.66
CA SER A 337 -26.65 10.19 -10.46
C SER A 337 -26.32 10.00 -11.95
N ASN A 338 -27.29 9.49 -12.76
CA ASN A 338 -27.15 9.39 -14.22
C ASN A 338 -26.79 10.72 -14.88
N LEU A 339 -27.21 11.86 -14.31
CA LEU A 339 -26.82 13.20 -14.75
C LEU A 339 -25.38 13.50 -14.34
N GLY A 340 -24.97 13.06 -13.17
CA GLY A 340 -23.60 13.11 -12.68
C GLY A 340 -22.65 12.37 -13.61
N ASP A 341 -22.94 11.12 -13.96
CA ASP A 341 -22.18 10.32 -14.92
C ASP A 341 -21.99 11.02 -16.26
N PHE A 342 -23.06 11.63 -16.79
CA PHE A 342 -22.99 12.35 -18.05
C PHE A 342 -22.10 13.60 -17.97
N LEU A 343 -22.15 14.33 -16.85
CA LEU A 343 -21.33 15.53 -16.62
C LEU A 343 -19.87 15.15 -16.31
N ILE A 344 -19.66 14.09 -15.55
CA ILE A 344 -18.35 13.58 -15.14
C ILE A 344 -17.56 13.04 -16.34
N ARG A 345 -18.18 12.27 -17.21
CA ARG A 345 -17.50 11.73 -18.41
C ARG A 345 -16.95 12.81 -19.34
N LYS A 346 -17.32 14.07 -19.14
CA LYS A 346 -16.88 15.22 -19.95
C LYS A 346 -16.03 16.25 -19.24
N SER A 347 -15.89 16.19 -17.91
CA SER A 347 -15.03 17.08 -17.14
C SER A 347 -14.04 16.25 -16.33
N GLU A 348 -12.79 16.17 -16.77
CA GLU A 348 -11.78 15.32 -16.16
C GLU A 348 -11.48 15.63 -14.69
N GLY A 349 -11.76 16.84 -14.21
CA GLY A 349 -11.52 17.28 -12.84
C GLY A 349 -12.60 16.93 -11.80
N LEU A 350 -13.70 16.26 -12.17
CA LEU A 350 -14.81 15.90 -11.26
C LEU A 350 -15.02 14.39 -11.13
N LYS A 351 -14.16 13.57 -11.74
CA LYS A 351 -14.25 12.11 -11.71
C LYS A 351 -14.03 11.61 -10.29
N ASN A 352 -14.94 10.77 -9.83
CA ASN A 352 -14.83 9.93 -8.64
C ASN A 352 -14.81 10.62 -7.25
N ARG A 353 -15.24 11.85 -7.10
CA ARG A 353 -15.30 12.55 -5.81
C ARG A 353 -16.57 12.26 -5.01
N GLY A 354 -17.08 11.03 -5.08
CA GLY A 354 -18.25 10.59 -4.32
C GLY A 354 -17.91 10.11 -2.92
N PHE A 355 -18.71 10.49 -1.93
CA PHE A 355 -18.54 10.07 -0.54
C PHE A 355 -19.09 8.66 -0.35
N SER A 356 -18.28 7.74 0.12
CA SER A 356 -18.63 6.34 0.36
C SER A 356 -18.16 5.87 1.72
N GLY A 357 -18.67 4.75 2.19
CA GLY A 357 -18.23 4.17 3.45
C GLY A 357 -18.73 2.76 3.70
N LEU A 358 -18.12 2.14 4.69
CA LEU A 358 -18.46 0.83 5.24
C LEU A 358 -18.70 0.98 6.75
N ALA A 359 -19.75 0.36 7.27
CA ALA A 359 -20.00 0.31 8.71
C ALA A 359 -20.20 -1.12 9.21
N THR A 360 -19.74 -1.37 10.42
CA THR A 360 -20.00 -2.62 11.15
C THR A 360 -20.59 -2.32 12.54
N ILE A 361 -21.33 -3.29 13.08
CA ILE A 361 -21.76 -3.31 14.45
C ILE A 361 -21.30 -4.58 15.14
N ASP A 362 -20.57 -4.41 16.24
CA ASP A 362 -20.21 -5.48 17.16
C ASP A 362 -21.11 -5.35 18.40
N GLU A 363 -22.13 -6.19 18.48
CA GLU A 363 -23.14 -6.15 19.54
C GLU A 363 -22.53 -6.48 20.90
N ASP A 364 -21.56 -7.39 20.96
CA ASP A 364 -20.91 -7.83 22.20
C ASP A 364 -20.00 -6.74 22.77
N LYS A 365 -19.26 -6.06 21.91
CA LYS A 365 -18.39 -4.92 22.29
C LYS A 365 -19.15 -3.63 22.48
N LYS A 366 -20.42 -3.59 22.06
CA LYS A 366 -21.25 -2.38 22.00
C LYS A 366 -20.54 -1.26 21.22
N GLN A 367 -20.06 -1.61 20.05
CA GLN A 367 -19.25 -0.72 19.23
C GLN A 367 -19.74 -0.71 17.79
N ILE A 368 -19.76 0.48 17.21
CA ILE A 368 -19.87 0.67 15.75
C ILE A 368 -18.54 1.19 15.26
N GLN A 369 -18.07 0.64 14.13
CA GLN A 369 -16.92 1.13 13.42
C GLN A 369 -17.35 1.55 12.00
N ILE A 370 -16.84 2.71 11.55
CA ILE A 370 -17.14 3.21 10.20
C ILE A 370 -15.82 3.62 9.56
N LEU A 371 -15.66 3.27 8.29
CA LEU A 371 -14.67 3.86 7.39
C LEU A 371 -15.43 4.67 6.35
N ALA A 372 -14.99 5.90 6.08
CA ALA A 372 -15.61 6.76 5.09
C ALA A 372 -14.59 7.69 4.43
N GLY A 373 -14.84 8.08 3.16
CA GLY A 373 -13.92 8.96 2.44
C GLY A 373 -14.37 9.23 1.00
N GLY A 374 -13.51 9.92 0.25
CA GLY A 374 -13.65 10.12 -1.19
C GLY A 374 -14.39 11.39 -1.59
N THR A 375 -14.52 12.40 -0.74
CA THR A 375 -15.08 13.71 -1.10
C THR A 375 -14.24 14.88 -0.56
N ASP A 376 -14.18 15.96 -1.31
CA ASP A 376 -13.58 17.26 -0.93
C ASP A 376 -14.64 18.29 -0.47
N ARG A 377 -15.83 17.81 -0.12
CA ARG A 377 -16.98 18.65 0.27
C ARG A 377 -17.39 18.32 1.70
N ASP A 378 -18.03 19.28 2.36
CA ASP A 378 -18.76 18.99 3.59
C ASP A 378 -19.69 17.81 3.38
N ALA A 379 -19.67 16.84 4.26
CA ALA A 379 -20.43 15.60 4.14
C ALA A 379 -21.20 15.27 5.42
N VAL A 380 -22.16 14.34 5.31
CA VAL A 380 -22.94 13.85 6.43
C VAL A 380 -22.93 12.33 6.44
N ILE A 381 -22.66 11.76 7.61
CA ILE A 381 -22.88 10.33 7.88
C ILE A 381 -24.14 10.20 8.73
N THR A 382 -25.09 9.37 8.28
CA THR A 382 -26.35 9.12 8.99
C THR A 382 -26.44 7.65 9.36
N LEU A 383 -26.65 7.37 10.62
CA LEU A 383 -26.86 6.02 11.17
C LEU A 383 -28.33 5.89 11.57
N ASN A 384 -29.06 5.05 10.87
CA ASN A 384 -30.48 4.82 11.11
C ASN A 384 -30.75 3.52 11.83
N ASN A 385 -31.89 3.46 12.55
CA ASN A 385 -32.38 2.27 13.23
C ASN A 385 -31.45 1.74 14.33
N LEU A 386 -30.69 2.60 14.99
CA LEU A 386 -29.84 2.23 16.12
C LEU A 386 -30.66 1.64 17.30
N ASP A 387 -31.92 2.09 17.46
CA ASP A 387 -32.86 1.57 18.44
C ASP A 387 -33.26 0.10 18.20
N LYS A 388 -32.98 -0.44 16.99
CA LYS A 388 -33.26 -1.85 16.63
C LYS A 388 -32.10 -2.78 16.97
N THR A 389 -30.94 -2.25 17.34
CA THR A 389 -29.76 -3.04 17.72
C THR A 389 -29.80 -3.36 19.22
N THR A 390 -29.18 -4.45 19.63
CA THR A 390 -29.09 -4.80 21.06
C THR A 390 -28.15 -3.85 21.81
N ALA A 391 -27.05 -3.48 21.18
CA ALA A 391 -25.99 -2.65 21.77
C ALA A 391 -26.42 -1.20 22.02
N PHE A 392 -27.28 -0.63 21.15
CA PHE A 392 -27.66 0.79 21.22
C PHE A 392 -29.14 1.02 21.55
N SER A 393 -29.92 -0.04 21.81
CA SER A 393 -31.32 0.09 22.25
C SER A 393 -31.41 0.85 23.56
N GLY A 394 -32.10 1.99 23.56
CA GLY A 394 -32.26 2.85 24.74
C GLY A 394 -31.06 3.78 25.01
N VAL A 395 -30.02 3.74 24.21
CA VAL A 395 -28.91 4.69 24.28
C VAL A 395 -29.35 6.01 23.66
N THR A 396 -29.15 7.11 24.39
CA THR A 396 -29.54 8.47 23.96
C THR A 396 -28.37 9.36 23.57
N SER A 397 -27.14 8.97 23.90
CA SER A 397 -25.92 9.67 23.56
C SER A 397 -24.77 8.70 23.38
N VAL A 398 -23.87 9.02 22.49
CA VAL A 398 -22.70 8.22 22.15
C VAL A 398 -21.43 9.06 22.20
N THR A 399 -20.31 8.42 22.49
CA THR A 399 -18.98 8.98 22.26
C THR A 399 -18.52 8.56 20.88
N VAL A 400 -18.14 9.54 20.06
CA VAL A 400 -17.64 9.36 18.70
C VAL A 400 -16.19 9.80 18.66
N THR A 401 -15.28 8.85 18.41
CA THR A 401 -13.87 9.12 18.08
C THR A 401 -13.71 9.08 16.57
N ALA A 402 -13.25 10.17 15.98
CA ALA A 402 -12.98 10.28 14.55
C ALA A 402 -11.48 10.51 14.33
N GLU A 403 -10.88 9.66 13.50
CA GLU A 403 -9.48 9.73 13.07
C GLU A 403 -9.42 9.79 11.55
N TYR A 404 -8.31 10.27 11.01
CA TYR A 404 -8.13 10.34 9.56
C TYR A 404 -6.67 10.19 9.15
N VAL A 405 -6.48 9.85 7.89
CA VAL A 405 -5.19 9.90 7.20
C VAL A 405 -5.32 10.69 5.92
N ASP A 406 -4.31 11.52 5.67
CA ASP A 406 -4.15 12.25 4.41
C ASP A 406 -3.24 11.47 3.47
N TYR A 407 -3.52 11.55 2.17
CA TYR A 407 -2.60 11.02 1.17
C TYR A 407 -1.31 11.85 1.14
N LYS A 408 -0.18 11.16 1.18
CA LYS A 408 1.17 11.75 1.15
C LYS A 408 2.04 11.13 0.05
N GLY A 409 1.48 10.88 -1.12
CA GLY A 409 2.22 10.13 -2.13
C GLY A 409 2.31 8.64 -1.80
N LEU A 410 2.85 7.86 -2.72
CA LEU A 410 2.97 6.40 -2.59
C LEU A 410 3.99 5.99 -1.54
N SER A 411 5.16 6.64 -1.58
CA SER A 411 6.29 6.35 -0.68
C SER A 411 6.30 7.24 0.56
N GLY A 412 5.29 8.12 0.73
CA GLY A 412 5.15 8.98 1.89
C GLY A 412 4.80 8.18 3.14
N ILE A 413 5.70 8.16 4.11
CA ILE A 413 5.52 7.41 5.36
C ILE A 413 4.54 8.14 6.28
N VAL A 414 3.53 7.42 6.77
CA VAL A 414 2.57 7.90 7.76
C VAL A 414 2.63 6.99 8.98
N ASN A 415 3.39 7.40 9.99
CA ASN A 415 3.59 6.58 11.19
C ASN A 415 2.40 6.61 12.15
N THR A 416 1.54 7.63 12.08
CA THR A 416 0.43 7.82 13.01
C THR A 416 -0.72 8.51 12.30
N PRO A 417 -1.97 8.02 12.45
CA PRO A 417 -3.15 8.76 12.01
C PRO A 417 -3.38 10.00 12.88
N LYS A 418 -4.19 10.92 12.37
CA LYS A 418 -4.57 12.16 13.06
C LYS A 418 -5.96 12.03 13.68
N THR A 419 -6.17 12.64 14.83
CA THR A 419 -7.51 12.76 15.41
C THR A 419 -8.26 13.92 14.79
N LYS A 420 -9.45 13.67 14.25
CA LYS A 420 -10.36 14.71 13.76
C LYS A 420 -11.15 15.31 14.91
N PHE A 421 -11.70 14.47 15.78
CA PHE A 421 -12.35 14.90 17.02
C PHE A 421 -12.68 13.69 17.93
N VAL A 422 -12.92 13.97 19.19
CA VAL A 422 -13.62 13.07 20.14
C VAL A 422 -14.81 13.86 20.73
N LYS A 423 -16.04 13.46 20.43
CA LYS A 423 -17.26 14.20 20.79
C LYS A 423 -18.35 13.30 21.31
N ASN A 424 -19.15 13.82 22.22
CA ASN A 424 -20.42 13.20 22.61
C ASN A 424 -21.54 13.76 21.69
N LEU A 425 -22.25 12.85 21.03
CA LEU A 425 -23.35 13.19 20.12
C LEU A 425 -24.66 12.54 20.54
N PRO A 426 -25.81 13.23 20.40
CA PRO A 426 -27.10 12.66 20.76
C PRO A 426 -27.61 11.68 19.69
N ILE A 427 -28.35 10.66 20.13
CA ILE A 427 -29.19 9.82 19.26
C ILE A 427 -30.62 10.32 19.37
N GLU A 428 -31.20 10.75 18.24
CA GLU A 428 -32.58 11.24 18.17
C GLU A 428 -33.47 10.26 17.38
N ASN A 429 -34.48 9.68 18.04
CA ASN A 429 -35.40 8.73 17.43
C ASN A 429 -34.71 7.54 16.72
N GLY A 430 -33.61 7.02 17.29
CA GLY A 430 -32.82 5.93 16.72
C GLY A 430 -31.88 6.36 15.59
N THR A 431 -31.72 7.65 15.35
CA THR A 431 -30.83 8.21 14.32
C THR A 431 -29.70 9.00 14.96
N LEU A 432 -28.48 8.79 14.45
CA LEU A 432 -27.31 9.59 14.73
C LEU A 432 -26.84 10.27 13.44
N GLU A 433 -26.58 11.57 13.48
CA GLU A 433 -25.98 12.33 12.39
C GLU A 433 -24.59 12.83 12.79
N ILE A 434 -23.60 12.64 11.90
CA ILE A 434 -22.24 13.14 12.04
C ILE A 434 -21.95 14.07 10.88
N SER A 435 -21.85 15.38 11.17
CA SER A 435 -21.46 16.38 10.16
C SER A 435 -19.97 16.51 10.09
N LEU A 436 -19.44 16.53 8.87
CA LEU A 436 -18.01 16.61 8.58
C LEU A 436 -17.74 17.83 7.70
N GLU A 437 -16.69 18.56 8.04
CA GLU A 437 -16.24 19.76 7.34
C GLU A 437 -14.74 19.65 7.00
N ASN A 438 -14.30 20.45 6.04
CA ASN A 438 -12.90 20.50 5.63
C ASN A 438 -12.31 19.12 5.28
N LEU A 439 -12.99 18.41 4.39
CA LEU A 439 -12.53 17.13 3.89
C LEU A 439 -11.65 17.30 2.64
N LEU A 440 -10.70 16.37 2.46
CA LEU A 440 -10.01 16.13 1.20
C LEU A 440 -10.51 14.83 0.60
N TYR A 441 -10.73 14.78 -0.71
CA TYR A 441 -11.22 13.55 -1.35
C TYR A 441 -10.22 12.38 -1.24
N THR A 442 -8.96 12.67 -1.00
CA THR A 442 -7.90 11.69 -0.79
C THR A 442 -7.91 11.07 0.61
N GLN A 443 -8.66 11.65 1.55
CA GLN A 443 -8.71 11.20 2.94
C GLN A 443 -9.57 9.95 3.12
N CYS A 444 -9.14 9.07 4.03
CA CYS A 444 -9.99 8.10 4.69
C CYS A 444 -10.13 8.45 6.16
N LEU A 445 -11.36 8.35 6.67
CA LEU A 445 -11.71 8.57 8.07
C LEU A 445 -12.13 7.26 8.71
N ARG A 446 -11.71 7.04 9.96
CA ARG A 446 -12.21 5.98 10.84
C ARG A 446 -13.06 6.61 11.94
N PHE A 447 -14.23 6.03 12.19
CA PHE A 447 -15.06 6.38 13.34
C PHE A 447 -15.20 5.16 14.23
N THR A 448 -14.98 5.37 15.52
CA THR A 448 -15.31 4.40 16.59
C THR A 448 -16.40 5.02 17.44
N ILE A 449 -17.55 4.34 17.54
CA ILE A 449 -18.74 4.85 18.23
C ILE A 449 -19.13 3.85 19.32
N THR A 450 -19.24 4.35 20.53
CA THR A 450 -19.66 3.57 21.71
C THR A 450 -20.78 4.30 22.44
N PRO A 451 -21.59 3.62 23.26
CA PRO A 451 -22.41 4.34 24.24
C PRO A 451 -21.56 5.34 25.00
N GLN A 452 -22.15 6.49 25.37
CA GLN A 452 -21.39 7.61 25.93
C GLN A 452 -20.46 7.15 27.06
N ASP A 453 -19.19 7.50 26.92
CA ASP A 453 -18.13 7.27 27.89
C ASP A 453 -17.81 8.59 28.61
N GLU A 454 -18.18 8.67 29.88
CA GLU A 454 -17.93 9.86 30.71
C GLU A 454 -16.43 10.07 31.00
N SER A 455 -15.61 9.04 30.80
CA SER A 455 -14.16 9.13 31.00
C SER A 455 -13.40 9.56 29.73
N ALA A 456 -14.09 9.66 28.58
CA ALA A 456 -13.48 10.04 27.32
C ALA A 456 -12.98 11.49 27.38
N GLU A 457 -11.74 11.71 26.99
CA GLU A 457 -11.17 13.04 26.82
C GLU A 457 -11.68 13.65 25.52
N LEU A 458 -12.58 14.63 25.62
CA LEU A 458 -13.17 15.29 24.47
C LEU A 458 -12.13 16.24 23.84
N GLN A 459 -12.02 16.21 22.54
CA GLN A 459 -11.09 17.09 21.80
C GLN A 459 -11.61 17.46 20.41
N ASP A 460 -11.23 18.61 19.96
CA ASP A 460 -11.34 19.03 18.56
C ASP A 460 -10.06 18.70 17.77
N GLU A 461 -10.09 18.87 16.46
CA GLU A 461 -8.95 18.66 15.60
C GLU A 461 -7.74 19.51 16.03
N THR A 462 -6.62 18.86 16.23
CA THR A 462 -5.36 19.54 16.54
C THR A 462 -4.56 19.75 15.27
N VAL A 463 -4.31 21.01 14.92
CA VAL A 463 -3.45 21.38 13.79
C VAL A 463 -1.98 21.29 14.24
N SER A 464 -1.27 20.26 13.81
CA SER A 464 0.17 20.08 14.05
C SER A 464 1.01 20.15 12.79
N MET A 465 0.37 20.39 11.65
CA MET A 465 0.97 20.44 10.32
C MET A 465 0.43 21.64 9.58
N TRP A 466 1.31 22.33 8.86
CA TRP A 466 0.95 23.45 8.00
C TRP A 466 1.20 23.08 6.56
N ARG A 467 0.18 23.19 5.72
CA ARG A 467 0.26 22.92 4.28
C ARG A 467 0.42 24.23 3.52
N TYR A 468 1.34 24.23 2.59
CA TYR A 468 1.63 25.32 1.66
C TYR A 468 1.45 24.77 0.23
N GLU A 469 0.41 25.23 -0.46
CA GLU A 469 0.11 24.79 -1.82
C GLU A 469 1.13 25.40 -2.80
N ALA A 470 1.56 24.63 -3.80
CA ALA A 470 2.57 25.09 -4.75
C ALA A 470 2.05 26.20 -5.65
N GLU A 471 0.77 26.19 -5.97
CA GLU A 471 0.15 27.27 -6.74
C GLU A 471 0.11 28.62 -6.01
N ASP A 472 0.28 28.65 -4.68
CA ASP A 472 0.35 29.87 -3.88
C ASP A 472 1.79 30.33 -3.62
N ALA A 473 2.78 29.53 -4.04
CA ALA A 473 4.20 29.87 -3.92
C ALA A 473 4.66 30.86 -5.00
N ASP A 474 5.84 31.45 -4.82
CA ASP A 474 6.50 32.25 -5.82
C ASP A 474 7.10 31.34 -6.91
N LEU A 475 6.69 31.52 -8.16
CA LEU A 475 7.12 30.74 -9.30
C LEU A 475 8.30 31.41 -10.02
N PHE A 476 9.26 30.63 -10.50
CA PHE A 476 10.38 31.16 -11.27
C PHE A 476 10.74 30.26 -12.46
N GLY A 477 11.48 30.82 -13.44
CA GLY A 477 11.82 30.13 -14.68
C GLY A 477 10.59 29.76 -15.49
N THR A 478 10.54 28.53 -15.97
CA THR A 478 9.42 27.99 -16.78
C THR A 478 8.21 27.59 -15.94
N ALA A 479 8.26 27.71 -14.62
CA ALA A 479 7.18 27.25 -13.75
C ALA A 479 5.85 27.97 -14.01
N TYR A 480 4.76 27.23 -14.11
CA TYR A 480 3.42 27.75 -14.37
C TYR A 480 2.35 26.92 -13.66
N LYS A 481 1.24 27.58 -13.29
CA LYS A 481 0.06 26.90 -12.75
C LYS A 481 -0.72 26.19 -13.85
N THR A 482 -1.23 25.02 -13.54
CA THR A 482 -2.03 24.23 -14.47
C THR A 482 -3.19 23.53 -13.77
N THR A 483 -4.29 23.33 -14.51
CA THR A 483 -5.43 22.50 -14.10
C THR A 483 -5.33 21.09 -14.66
N ASP A 484 -4.29 20.80 -15.43
CA ASP A 484 -3.91 19.44 -15.81
C ASP A 484 -3.12 18.85 -14.64
N ILE A 485 -3.85 18.22 -13.74
CA ILE A 485 -3.37 17.79 -12.42
C ILE A 485 -3.46 16.28 -12.25
N ALA A 486 -2.61 15.75 -11.38
CA ALA A 486 -2.69 14.36 -10.92
C ALA A 486 -4.01 14.09 -10.18
N TYR A 487 -4.49 12.86 -10.22
CA TYR A 487 -5.70 12.45 -9.48
C TYR A 487 -5.58 12.68 -7.98
N ALA A 488 -4.38 12.54 -7.43
CA ALA A 488 -4.10 12.72 -6.02
C ALA A 488 -3.83 14.17 -5.61
N ALA A 489 -3.91 15.14 -6.54
CA ALA A 489 -3.66 16.54 -6.24
C ALA A 489 -4.57 17.06 -5.12
N SER A 490 -4.00 17.83 -4.20
CA SER A 490 -4.69 18.33 -3.00
C SER A 490 -5.84 19.27 -3.35
N GLN A 491 -5.66 20.07 -4.41
CA GLN A 491 -6.58 21.09 -4.88
C GLN A 491 -6.88 20.94 -6.39
N LYS A 492 -7.23 22.04 -7.05
CA LYS A 492 -7.63 22.08 -8.45
C LYS A 492 -6.53 22.50 -9.40
N GLU A 493 -5.40 22.88 -8.88
CA GLU A 493 -4.23 23.35 -9.63
C GLU A 493 -2.97 22.69 -9.07
N MET A 494 -1.97 22.56 -9.90
CA MET A 494 -0.60 22.20 -9.55
C MET A 494 0.36 23.16 -10.28
N VAL A 495 1.63 23.12 -9.91
CA VAL A 495 2.67 23.85 -10.64
C VAL A 495 3.47 22.85 -11.47
N LYS A 496 3.62 23.10 -12.78
CA LYS A 496 4.53 22.35 -13.66
C LYS A 496 5.73 23.23 -14.02
N ALA A 497 6.91 22.62 -14.12
CA ALA A 497 8.15 23.25 -14.55
C ALA A 497 8.94 22.31 -15.46
N ASP A 498 9.78 22.85 -16.37
CA ASP A 498 10.72 22.10 -17.17
C ASP A 498 12.17 22.59 -16.98
N ALA A 499 13.13 21.82 -17.45
CA ALA A 499 14.54 22.07 -17.29
C ALA A 499 15.17 22.90 -18.44
N SER A 500 14.39 23.64 -19.22
CA SER A 500 14.93 24.52 -20.28
C SER A 500 15.67 25.73 -19.72
N GLU A 501 15.39 26.09 -18.49
CA GLU A 501 16.14 27.01 -17.65
C GLU A 501 15.96 26.59 -16.17
N GLU A 502 16.72 27.18 -15.24
CA GLU A 502 16.50 26.93 -13.81
C GLU A 502 15.08 27.34 -13.41
N SER A 503 14.28 26.37 -12.98
CA SER A 503 12.83 26.55 -12.82
C SER A 503 12.32 25.89 -11.54
N GLY A 504 11.25 26.41 -10.96
CA GLY A 504 10.64 25.79 -9.79
C GLY A 504 9.77 26.70 -8.95
N VAL A 505 9.73 26.41 -7.66
CA VAL A 505 8.87 27.09 -6.68
C VAL A 505 9.66 27.58 -5.46
N GLU A 506 9.26 28.71 -4.89
CA GLU A 506 9.78 29.20 -3.63
C GLU A 506 8.60 29.41 -2.65
N PHE A 507 8.53 28.52 -1.64
CA PHE A 507 7.53 28.62 -0.59
C PHE A 507 7.97 29.62 0.48
N THR A 508 7.06 30.47 0.96
CA THR A 508 7.22 31.23 2.17
C THR A 508 6.46 30.57 3.31
N VAL A 509 7.18 30.02 4.27
CA VAL A 509 6.60 29.29 5.40
C VAL A 509 6.70 30.14 6.68
N ASP A 510 5.67 30.05 7.53
CA ASP A 510 5.63 30.73 8.82
C ASP A 510 5.84 29.73 9.96
N ILE A 511 7.00 29.77 10.57
CA ILE A 511 7.41 28.83 11.61
C ILE A 511 7.02 29.38 12.98
N PRO A 512 6.14 28.72 13.74
CA PRO A 512 5.59 29.25 14.99
C PRO A 512 6.61 29.35 16.13
N GLU A 513 7.57 28.45 16.18
CA GLU A 513 8.58 28.38 17.24
C GLU A 513 9.88 27.72 16.77
N ASN A 514 10.96 27.94 17.49
CA ASN A 514 12.25 27.32 17.18
C ASN A 514 12.14 25.79 17.31
N GLY A 515 12.80 25.06 16.44
CA GLY A 515 12.86 23.60 16.53
C GLY A 515 13.17 22.91 15.22
N GLN A 516 13.12 21.61 15.27
CA GLN A 516 13.31 20.75 14.10
C GLN A 516 11.95 20.47 13.46
N TYR A 517 11.91 20.55 12.14
CA TYR A 517 10.71 20.32 11.34
C TYR A 517 10.97 19.28 10.27
N GLN A 518 9.96 18.47 10.01
CA GLN A 518 9.87 17.59 8.85
C GLN A 518 9.14 18.33 7.75
N LEU A 519 9.69 18.26 6.54
CA LEU A 519 9.13 18.83 5.33
C LEU A 519 8.82 17.69 4.37
N ASP A 520 7.58 17.60 3.94
CA ASP A 520 7.10 16.61 3.00
C ASP A 520 6.66 17.32 1.71
N LEU A 521 7.51 17.26 0.69
CA LEU A 521 7.22 17.82 -0.63
C LEU A 521 6.46 16.77 -1.45
N ILE A 522 5.26 17.09 -1.88
CA ILE A 522 4.49 16.26 -2.80
C ILE A 522 4.73 16.74 -4.22
N TYR A 523 5.18 15.81 -5.06
CA TYR A 523 5.62 16.09 -6.42
C TYR A 523 5.18 14.99 -7.38
N GLY A 524 5.16 15.29 -8.68
CA GLY A 524 5.06 14.34 -9.77
C GLY A 524 6.29 14.44 -10.66
N ASN A 525 6.88 13.29 -11.01
CA ASN A 525 7.98 13.16 -11.96
C ASN A 525 7.64 12.04 -12.95
N GLY A 526 6.79 12.35 -13.93
CA GLY A 526 6.42 11.46 -15.03
C GLY A 526 7.40 11.45 -16.19
N ALA A 527 8.54 12.11 -15.98
CA ALA A 527 9.55 12.27 -17.01
C ALA A 527 9.98 10.92 -17.60
N ASN A 528 9.79 10.78 -18.92
CA ASN A 528 10.05 9.56 -19.68
C ASN A 528 9.34 8.31 -19.15
N GLY A 529 8.23 8.49 -18.43
CA GLY A 529 7.30 7.42 -18.14
C GLY A 529 6.87 6.72 -19.44
N MET A 530 6.20 5.60 -19.31
CA MET A 530 5.80 4.71 -20.40
C MET A 530 5.44 5.46 -21.67
N GLN A 531 6.27 5.31 -22.71
CA GLN A 531 5.96 5.82 -24.05
C GLN A 531 5.34 4.70 -24.85
N TYR A 532 4.09 4.90 -25.27
CA TYR A 532 3.45 4.03 -26.25
C TYR A 532 3.97 4.36 -27.64
N ALA A 533 4.32 3.32 -28.40
CA ALA A 533 4.50 3.44 -29.82
C ALA A 533 3.14 3.76 -30.50
N GLU A 534 3.17 4.28 -31.76
CA GLU A 534 1.93 4.58 -32.51
C GLU A 534 1.01 3.35 -32.69
N ASP A 535 1.54 2.15 -32.58
CA ASP A 535 0.80 0.87 -32.65
C ASP A 535 0.25 0.40 -31.27
N GLY A 536 0.43 1.19 -30.22
CA GLY A 536 -0.02 0.87 -28.87
C GLY A 536 0.94 -0.04 -28.09
N SER A 537 2.03 -0.51 -28.70
CA SER A 537 3.05 -1.26 -27.96
C SER A 537 3.86 -0.36 -27.04
N VAL A 538 4.27 -0.89 -25.89
CA VAL A 538 5.19 -0.20 -24.97
C VAL A 538 6.57 -0.18 -25.61
N SER A 539 7.16 1.00 -25.76
CA SER A 539 8.54 1.09 -26.23
C SER A 539 9.49 0.69 -25.11
N ASP A 540 10.51 -0.12 -25.42
CA ASP A 540 11.62 -0.50 -24.51
C ASP A 540 12.41 0.70 -23.92
N LYS A 541 11.94 1.91 -24.14
CA LYS A 541 12.59 3.16 -23.76
C LYS A 541 11.98 3.85 -22.55
N GLY A 542 11.07 3.21 -21.86
CA GLY A 542 10.51 3.69 -20.60
C GLY A 542 11.50 3.57 -19.44
N ILE A 543 12.68 4.16 -19.60
CA ILE A 543 13.62 4.29 -18.48
C ILE A 543 13.04 5.35 -17.55
N ARG A 544 12.75 4.96 -16.31
CA ARG A 544 12.42 5.93 -15.28
C ARG A 544 13.58 6.89 -15.09
N THR A 545 13.29 8.18 -15.22
CA THR A 545 14.32 9.20 -15.03
C THR A 545 14.10 9.88 -13.69
N ASN A 546 15.00 9.63 -12.75
CA ASN A 546 15.06 10.38 -11.51
C ASN A 546 15.58 11.79 -11.78
N LEU A 547 15.00 12.79 -11.14
CA LEU A 547 15.39 14.19 -11.29
C LEU A 547 16.15 14.66 -10.05
N GLU A 548 17.32 15.22 -10.25
CA GLU A 548 18.05 15.92 -9.21
C GLU A 548 17.54 17.35 -9.13
N VAL A 549 17.15 17.80 -7.95
CA VAL A 549 16.72 19.16 -7.66
C VAL A 549 17.59 19.79 -6.58
N GLU A 550 17.69 21.11 -6.60
CA GLU A 550 18.37 21.87 -5.56
C GLU A 550 17.33 22.44 -4.56
N ILE A 551 17.59 22.25 -3.28
CA ILE A 551 16.79 22.84 -2.21
C ILE A 551 17.64 23.89 -1.49
N ALA A 552 17.14 25.14 -1.39
CA ALA A 552 17.75 26.19 -0.63
C ALA A 552 16.80 26.72 0.46
N ILE A 553 17.35 26.91 1.66
CA ILE A 553 16.64 27.47 2.80
C ILE A 553 17.20 28.87 3.07
N ASP A 554 16.34 29.90 3.05
CA ASP A 554 16.75 31.32 3.22
C ASP A 554 17.91 31.71 2.30
N GLY A 555 17.87 31.24 1.06
CA GLY A 555 18.90 31.49 0.06
C GLY A 555 20.20 30.68 0.23
N THR A 556 20.26 29.78 1.21
CA THR A 556 21.41 28.91 1.43
C THR A 556 21.10 27.51 0.90
N ALA A 557 21.84 27.05 -0.12
CA ALA A 557 21.67 25.71 -0.69
C ALA A 557 22.00 24.62 0.34
N ARG A 558 21.19 23.57 0.37
CA ARG A 558 21.50 22.35 1.15
C ARG A 558 22.69 21.62 0.51
N THR A 559 23.45 20.94 1.33
CA THR A 559 24.63 20.18 0.88
C THR A 559 24.28 18.77 0.44
N GLU A 560 23.17 18.24 0.94
CA GLU A 560 22.70 16.91 0.59
C GLU A 560 22.08 16.90 -0.82
N LYS A 561 22.47 15.91 -1.60
CA LYS A 561 21.87 15.67 -2.91
C LYS A 561 20.38 15.30 -2.74
N THR A 562 19.52 15.97 -3.49
CA THR A 562 18.09 15.69 -3.48
C THR A 562 17.71 15.04 -4.81
N VAL A 563 17.20 13.81 -4.75
CA VAL A 563 16.74 13.05 -5.91
C VAL A 563 15.24 12.83 -5.79
N LEU A 564 14.47 13.35 -6.74
CA LEU A 564 13.06 13.09 -6.89
C LEU A 564 12.89 11.90 -7.84
N VAL A 565 12.49 10.76 -7.28
CA VAL A 565 12.34 9.53 -8.05
C VAL A 565 11.17 9.64 -9.03
N SER A 566 11.24 8.89 -10.14
CA SER A 566 10.17 8.86 -11.12
C SER A 566 8.88 8.31 -10.52
N THR A 567 7.78 9.02 -10.75
CA THR A 567 6.42 8.56 -10.42
C THR A 567 5.77 7.74 -11.52
N VAL A 568 6.54 7.36 -12.56
CA VAL A 568 6.13 6.58 -13.72
C VAL A 568 5.28 7.38 -14.72
N LYS A 569 4.31 8.14 -14.25
CA LYS A 569 3.42 9.01 -15.07
C LYS A 569 3.20 10.35 -14.41
N ASP A 570 2.88 11.37 -15.21
CA ASP A 570 2.52 12.71 -14.75
C ASP A 570 1.26 12.74 -13.86
N ASP A 571 0.39 11.72 -14.00
CA ASP A 571 -0.86 11.60 -13.24
C ASP A 571 -0.64 11.08 -11.80
N PHE A 572 0.59 10.72 -11.44
CA PHE A 572 0.92 10.17 -10.13
C PHE A 572 1.77 11.14 -9.34
N THR A 573 1.60 11.10 -8.03
CA THR A 573 2.41 11.89 -7.11
C THR A 573 3.11 11.02 -6.10
N ASP A 574 4.28 11.47 -5.65
CA ASP A 574 5.07 10.87 -4.58
C ASP A 574 5.54 11.94 -3.60
N CYS A 575 6.21 11.52 -2.54
CA CYS A 575 6.67 12.36 -1.45
C CYS A 575 8.19 12.35 -1.34
N TYR A 576 8.79 13.52 -1.24
CA TYR A 576 10.16 13.68 -0.81
C TYR A 576 10.19 14.29 0.59
N THR A 577 10.71 13.57 1.56
CA THR A 577 10.78 13.98 2.97
C THR A 577 12.19 14.39 3.36
N PHE A 578 12.34 15.54 4.00
CA PHE A 578 13.58 15.96 4.62
C PHE A 578 13.34 16.70 5.93
N THR A 579 14.39 16.90 6.75
CA THR A 579 14.29 17.62 8.02
C THR A 579 15.14 18.87 7.99
N GLN A 580 14.69 19.89 8.70
CA GLN A 580 15.36 21.18 8.80
C GLN A 580 15.15 21.80 10.19
N GLU A 581 16.20 22.38 10.76
CA GLU A 581 16.10 23.20 11.96
C GLU A 581 15.73 24.62 11.57
N PHE A 582 14.69 25.17 12.19
CA PHE A 582 14.21 26.52 11.96
C PHE A 582 14.18 27.33 13.26
N THR A 583 14.37 28.66 13.13
CA THR A 583 13.95 29.61 14.15
C THR A 583 12.50 30.01 13.92
N ALA A 584 11.85 30.61 14.96
CA ALA A 584 10.51 31.13 14.78
C ALA A 584 10.53 32.34 13.82
N GLY A 585 9.52 32.38 12.92
CA GLY A 585 9.36 33.43 11.93
C GLY A 585 9.20 32.96 10.52
N LYS A 586 9.30 33.84 9.56
CA LYS A 586 9.16 33.52 8.14
C LYS A 586 10.48 33.03 7.56
N HIS A 587 10.40 31.94 6.81
CA HIS A 587 11.51 31.36 6.08
C HIS A 587 11.11 31.11 4.63
N THR A 588 12.10 31.07 3.73
CA THR A 588 11.90 30.71 2.34
C THR A 588 12.47 29.31 2.08
N ILE A 589 11.73 28.50 1.31
CA ILE A 589 12.14 27.19 0.88
C ILE A 589 12.03 27.16 -0.65
N ARG A 590 13.19 27.28 -1.29
CA ARG A 590 13.30 27.28 -2.74
C ARG A 590 13.60 25.86 -3.22
N ILE A 591 12.82 25.37 -4.17
CA ILE A 591 13.03 24.07 -4.82
C ILE A 591 13.21 24.32 -6.32
N ALA A 592 14.41 24.06 -6.81
CA ALA A 592 14.82 24.37 -8.18
C ALA A 592 15.18 23.11 -8.96
N LEU A 593 14.58 22.96 -10.12
CA LEU A 593 15.05 22.06 -11.17
C LEU A 593 16.16 22.79 -11.93
N PRO A 594 17.40 22.31 -11.88
CA PRO A 594 18.51 22.96 -12.56
C PRO A 594 18.34 22.99 -14.09
N GLU A 595 18.91 24.00 -14.75
CA GLU A 595 19.00 24.03 -16.21
C GLU A 595 19.68 22.77 -16.73
N ASN A 596 19.09 22.13 -17.74
CA ASN A 596 19.56 20.88 -18.35
C ASN A 596 19.52 19.64 -17.43
N ALA A 597 18.76 19.68 -16.34
CA ALA A 597 18.47 18.51 -15.54
C ALA A 597 17.60 17.54 -16.33
N SER A 598 18.19 16.81 -17.30
CA SER A 598 17.50 15.88 -18.19
C SER A 598 16.59 16.57 -19.22
N ALA A 599 17.10 16.79 -20.43
CA ALA A 599 16.39 17.51 -21.50
C ALA A 599 15.02 16.89 -21.84
N GLY A 600 13.96 17.71 -21.76
CA GLY A 600 12.60 17.36 -22.14
C GLY A 600 11.72 16.82 -20.99
N ASN A 601 12.22 16.82 -19.77
CA ASN A 601 11.45 16.35 -18.61
C ASN A 601 10.70 17.50 -17.91
N THR A 602 9.50 17.20 -17.48
CA THR A 602 8.67 18.08 -16.65
C THR A 602 8.56 17.52 -15.23
N ILE A 603 8.53 18.41 -14.27
CA ILE A 603 8.21 18.10 -12.90
C ILE A 603 6.93 18.83 -12.51
N SER A 604 6.14 18.26 -11.65
CA SER A 604 5.00 18.93 -11.03
C SER A 604 5.17 19.01 -9.51
N PHE A 605 4.68 20.10 -8.93
CA PHE A 605 4.63 20.32 -7.49
C PHE A 605 3.19 20.53 -7.08
N ASP A 606 2.75 19.83 -6.03
CA ASP A 606 1.41 19.93 -5.47
C ASP A 606 1.43 20.80 -4.19
N PHE A 607 2.09 20.34 -3.14
CA PHE A 607 2.20 21.09 -1.89
C PHE A 607 3.45 20.73 -1.10
N LEU A 608 3.73 21.55 -0.09
CA LEU A 608 4.72 21.31 0.95
C LEU A 608 4.04 21.27 2.32
N ASP A 609 4.08 20.13 2.98
CA ASP A 609 3.66 19.98 4.38
C ASP A 609 4.85 20.23 5.31
N VAL A 610 4.64 21.07 6.32
CA VAL A 610 5.63 21.40 7.35
C VAL A 610 5.10 20.92 8.69
N THR A 611 5.76 19.95 9.30
CA THR A 611 5.37 19.35 10.58
C THR A 611 6.46 19.56 11.61
N LYS A 612 6.14 20.14 12.75
CA LYS A 612 7.10 20.24 13.84
C LYS A 612 7.48 18.85 14.35
N ILE A 613 8.77 18.64 14.47
CA ILE A 613 9.34 17.46 15.10
C ILE A 613 9.89 17.90 16.45
N ASP A 614 9.11 17.78 17.51
CA ASP A 614 9.66 17.92 18.85
C ASP A 614 10.28 16.61 19.33
N SER A 615 10.99 16.67 20.43
CA SER A 615 11.60 15.49 21.04
C SER A 615 10.55 14.47 21.49
N GLU A 616 9.31 14.92 21.71
CA GLU A 616 8.21 14.05 22.10
C GLU A 616 7.58 13.39 20.88
N THR A 617 7.25 14.13 19.80
CA THR A 617 6.68 13.55 18.57
C THR A 617 7.64 12.64 17.82
N ASN A 618 8.94 12.89 17.87
CA ASN A 618 9.97 11.99 17.33
C ASN A 618 10.14 10.73 18.15
N ASN A 619 9.76 10.78 19.41
CA ASN A 619 9.87 9.65 20.34
C ASN A 619 8.52 8.96 20.53
N THR A 620 7.43 9.54 19.99
CA THR A 620 6.09 8.93 20.10
C THR A 620 5.98 7.80 19.10
N VAL A 621 5.89 6.61 19.64
CA VAL A 621 5.57 5.39 18.91
C VAL A 621 4.06 5.24 18.86
N TYR A 622 3.49 5.06 17.68
CA TYR A 622 2.11 4.61 17.62
C TYR A 622 2.04 3.16 18.08
N PHE A 623 1.13 2.86 18.98
CA PHE A 623 0.82 1.48 19.33
C PHE A 623 -0.69 1.32 19.57
N GLU A 624 -1.21 0.19 19.17
CA GLU A 624 -2.62 -0.17 19.31
C GLU A 624 -2.73 -1.65 19.65
N LYS A 625 -3.63 -1.99 20.57
CA LYS A 625 -3.94 -3.40 20.82
C LYS A 625 -4.51 -4.02 19.54
N ASP A 626 -3.86 -5.06 19.05
CA ASP A 626 -4.35 -5.80 17.90
C ASP A 626 -5.31 -6.88 18.35
N ILE A 627 -6.61 -6.69 18.05
CA ILE A 627 -7.67 -7.61 18.46
C ILE A 627 -7.66 -8.93 17.69
N LYS A 628 -7.10 -8.93 16.47
CA LYS A 628 -7.02 -10.14 15.63
C LYS A 628 -5.82 -11.01 16.00
N GLN A 629 -4.74 -10.41 16.51
CA GLN A 629 -3.55 -11.11 16.96
C GLN A 629 -3.56 -11.42 18.47
N SER A 630 -4.48 -10.84 19.22
CA SER A 630 -4.68 -11.16 20.63
C SER A 630 -5.57 -12.40 20.81
N SER A 631 -5.39 -13.11 21.92
CA SER A 631 -6.17 -14.29 22.30
C SER A 631 -6.48 -14.32 23.79
N ASP A 632 -7.18 -15.35 24.25
CA ASP A 632 -7.43 -15.59 25.67
C ASP A 632 -6.14 -15.83 26.49
N LYS A 633 -5.00 -16.01 25.85
CA LYS A 633 -3.70 -16.30 26.48
C LYS A 633 -2.70 -15.17 26.34
N ASN A 634 -2.80 -14.37 25.28
CA ASN A 634 -1.85 -13.32 25.00
C ASN A 634 -2.52 -12.02 24.58
N THR A 635 -1.81 -10.92 24.78
CA THR A 635 -2.17 -9.61 24.27
C THR A 635 -1.09 -9.16 23.32
N ALA A 636 -1.47 -8.88 22.06
CA ALA A 636 -0.59 -8.37 21.02
C ALA A 636 -0.84 -6.89 20.80
N PHE A 637 0.24 -6.13 20.63
CA PHE A 637 0.21 -4.73 20.25
C PHE A 637 0.92 -4.56 18.92
N LEU A 638 0.23 -3.96 17.96
CA LEU A 638 0.88 -3.36 16.81
C LEU A 638 1.68 -2.15 17.29
N VAL A 639 2.91 -2.03 16.81
CA VAL A 639 3.79 -0.91 17.09
C VAL A 639 4.29 -0.35 15.76
N VAL A 640 4.21 0.97 15.58
CA VAL A 640 4.81 1.67 14.44
C VAL A 640 5.87 2.61 14.97
N ALA A 641 7.13 2.19 14.84
CA ALA A 641 8.27 2.99 15.29
C ALA A 641 8.71 3.93 14.16
N PRO A 642 8.72 5.26 14.37
CA PRO A 642 9.12 6.20 13.32
C PRO A 642 10.61 6.11 12.96
N THR A 643 11.43 5.61 13.87
CA THR A 643 12.87 5.39 13.69
C THR A 643 13.30 4.14 14.43
N GLU A 644 14.30 3.45 13.91
CA GLU A 644 14.97 2.41 14.70
C GLU A 644 15.67 3.00 15.93
N GLY A 645 15.82 2.20 16.97
CA GLY A 645 16.53 2.58 18.17
C GLY A 645 16.02 1.91 19.43
N TYR A 646 16.51 2.37 20.58
CA TYR A 646 16.08 1.84 21.86
C TYR A 646 14.82 2.52 22.36
N TYR A 647 13.90 1.67 22.84
CA TYR A 647 12.64 2.10 23.43
C TYR A 647 12.43 1.41 24.78
N THR A 648 11.99 2.16 25.76
CA THR A 648 11.49 1.58 27.02
C THR A 648 10.05 1.14 26.82
N VAL A 649 9.81 -0.13 27.06
CA VAL A 649 8.48 -0.72 27.11
C VAL A 649 8.11 -0.96 28.57
N SER A 650 7.03 -0.36 29.04
CA SER A 650 6.53 -0.54 30.39
C SER A 650 5.10 -1.09 30.35
N VAL A 651 4.85 -2.11 31.14
CA VAL A 651 3.56 -2.80 31.22
C VAL A 651 3.12 -2.92 32.67
N THR A 652 1.85 -2.65 32.94
CA THR A 652 1.24 -2.81 34.25
C THR A 652 0.06 -3.76 34.11
N GLY A 653 -0.10 -4.68 35.06
CA GLY A 653 -1.22 -5.63 35.11
C GLY A 653 -1.03 -6.72 36.15
N GLU A 654 -2.04 -7.56 36.29
CA GLU A 654 -1.94 -8.78 37.07
C GLU A 654 -1.35 -9.90 36.25
N ASN A 655 -0.37 -10.62 36.81
CA ASN A 655 0.30 -11.73 36.14
C ASN A 655 1.01 -11.39 34.80
N VAL A 656 1.53 -10.18 34.69
CA VAL A 656 2.32 -9.78 33.52
C VAL A 656 3.60 -10.61 33.47
N PRO A 657 3.96 -11.20 32.33
CA PRO A 657 5.20 -11.94 32.18
C PRO A 657 6.41 -10.99 32.22
N SER A 658 7.56 -11.53 32.64
CA SER A 658 8.81 -10.78 32.61
C SER A 658 9.47 -10.74 31.21
N THR A 659 8.82 -11.28 30.19
CA THR A 659 9.28 -11.30 28.81
C THR A 659 8.21 -10.74 27.88
N VAL A 660 8.67 -10.16 26.77
CA VAL A 660 7.85 -9.75 25.64
C VAL A 660 8.45 -10.37 24.38
N SER A 661 7.60 -10.89 23.51
CA SER A 661 8.04 -11.34 22.18
C SER A 661 7.96 -10.17 21.19
N LEU A 662 9.03 -9.99 20.42
CA LEU A 662 9.08 -9.10 19.27
C LEU A 662 8.91 -9.95 18.00
N ASN A 663 7.87 -9.65 17.19
CA ASN A 663 7.60 -10.34 15.93
C ASN A 663 7.52 -11.88 16.11
N ASP A 664 6.68 -12.32 17.04
CA ASP A 664 6.27 -13.68 17.38
C ASP A 664 7.35 -14.59 18.03
N ASP A 665 8.61 -14.58 17.60
CA ASP A 665 9.57 -15.63 18.01
C ASP A 665 10.73 -15.14 18.89
N ASN A 666 10.88 -13.84 19.12
CA ASN A 666 12.08 -13.27 19.71
C ASN A 666 11.80 -12.65 21.10
N GLU A 667 12.06 -13.40 22.14
CA GLU A 667 11.83 -12.94 23.52
C GLU A 667 12.90 -11.99 24.05
N ALA A 668 12.44 -10.89 24.65
CA ALA A 668 13.27 -9.94 25.36
C ALA A 668 12.80 -9.79 26.82
N GLN A 669 13.73 -9.44 27.72
CA GLN A 669 13.47 -9.38 29.15
C GLN A 669 12.85 -8.03 29.55
N LEU A 670 11.84 -8.10 30.42
CA LEU A 670 11.25 -6.96 31.09
C LEU A 670 11.46 -7.11 32.61
N PRO A 671 12.50 -6.51 33.21
CA PRO A 671 12.73 -6.59 34.65
C PRO A 671 11.55 -6.08 35.46
N VAL A 672 11.22 -6.75 36.53
CA VAL A 672 10.14 -6.34 37.47
C VAL A 672 10.54 -5.07 38.19
N SER A 673 9.60 -4.08 38.25
CA SER A 673 9.80 -2.92 39.13
C SER A 673 9.71 -3.30 40.63
N THR A 674 10.14 -2.38 41.49
CA THR A 674 10.17 -2.59 42.93
C THR A 674 8.78 -2.76 43.59
N ASP A 675 7.70 -2.38 42.90
CA ASP A 675 6.31 -2.54 43.35
C ASP A 675 5.68 -3.89 42.99
N GLY A 676 6.38 -4.67 42.15
CA GLY A 676 5.94 -6.02 41.73
C GLY A 676 4.75 -6.05 40.77
N THR A 677 4.27 -4.91 40.27
CA THR A 677 3.10 -4.80 39.38
C THR A 677 3.45 -4.20 38.03
N THR A 678 4.53 -3.44 37.94
CA THR A 678 5.02 -2.84 36.68
C THR A 678 6.28 -3.55 36.24
N TYR A 679 6.30 -3.94 34.99
CA TYR A 679 7.46 -4.51 34.29
C TYR A 679 7.94 -3.52 33.27
N SER A 680 9.22 -3.24 33.22
CA SER A 680 9.80 -2.27 32.30
C SER A 680 11.15 -2.72 31.81
N GLY A 681 11.34 -2.70 30.49
CA GLY A 681 12.59 -3.06 29.85
C GLY A 681 12.87 -2.16 28.66
N THR A 682 14.13 -2.15 28.27
CA THR A 682 14.57 -1.42 27.07
C THR A 682 14.80 -2.42 25.95
N LEU A 683 14.20 -2.18 24.80
CA LEU A 683 14.32 -3.00 23.59
C LEU A 683 14.80 -2.15 22.43
N TYR A 684 15.57 -2.75 21.53
CA TYR A 684 15.83 -2.14 20.23
C TYR A 684 14.68 -2.48 19.27
N LEU A 685 13.90 -1.50 18.85
CA LEU A 685 12.85 -1.67 17.85
C LEU A 685 13.38 -1.25 16.47
N PRO A 686 13.10 -2.05 15.42
CA PRO A 686 13.35 -1.62 14.06
C PRO A 686 12.38 -0.50 13.67
N ARG A 687 12.71 0.28 12.66
CA ARG A 687 11.79 1.24 12.03
C ARG A 687 10.59 0.50 11.42
N GLY A 688 9.44 1.15 11.42
CA GLY A 688 8.21 0.66 10.80
C GLY A 688 7.38 -0.22 11.71
N VAL A 689 6.66 -1.17 11.11
CA VAL A 689 5.68 -2.01 11.78
C VAL A 689 6.34 -3.19 12.48
N SER A 690 5.98 -3.41 13.72
CA SER A 690 6.38 -4.56 14.55
C SER A 690 5.23 -5.00 15.43
N TYR A 691 5.33 -6.18 16.01
CA TYR A 691 4.41 -6.68 17.04
C TYR A 691 5.13 -6.90 18.35
N LEU A 692 4.54 -6.41 19.44
CA LEU A 692 4.91 -6.78 20.79
C LEU A 692 3.82 -7.68 21.38
N THR A 693 4.17 -8.91 21.71
CA THR A 693 3.24 -9.91 22.24
C THR A 693 3.60 -10.27 23.67
N PHE A 694 2.63 -10.13 24.57
CA PHE A 694 2.74 -10.45 25.98
C PHE A 694 1.92 -11.71 26.27
N ASN A 695 2.52 -12.69 26.92
CA ASN A 695 1.82 -13.90 27.37
C ASN A 695 0.96 -13.60 28.63
N ALA A 696 0.00 -12.70 28.43
CA ALA A 696 -0.99 -12.28 29.39
C ALA A 696 -2.30 -11.89 28.67
N PRO A 697 -3.48 -12.35 29.14
CA PRO A 697 -4.75 -12.12 28.46
C PRO A 697 -5.25 -10.67 28.55
N ALA A 698 -4.79 -9.93 29.56
CA ALA A 698 -5.16 -8.54 29.78
C ALA A 698 -4.04 -7.76 30.45
N LEU A 699 -3.83 -6.54 29.97
CA LEU A 699 -2.90 -5.58 30.53
C LEU A 699 -3.67 -4.33 30.94
N SER A 700 -3.34 -3.74 32.08
CA SER A 700 -4.01 -2.52 32.56
C SER A 700 -3.42 -1.25 31.97
N ALA A 701 -2.14 -1.24 31.66
CA ALA A 701 -1.49 -0.14 30.96
C ALA A 701 -0.25 -0.63 30.22
N VAL A 702 0.01 -0.02 29.06
CA VAL A 702 1.23 -0.18 28.28
C VAL A 702 1.73 1.21 27.91
N SER A 703 3.02 1.41 27.95
CA SER A 703 3.66 2.62 27.43
C SER A 703 4.97 2.27 26.71
N ILE A 704 5.25 2.98 25.63
CA ILE A 704 6.44 2.81 24.82
C ILE A 704 7.03 4.21 24.58
N SER A 705 8.30 4.38 24.94
CA SER A 705 8.99 5.66 24.77
C SER A 705 10.44 5.47 24.34
N LYS A 706 10.89 6.28 23.41
CA LYS A 706 12.27 6.25 22.92
C LYS A 706 13.25 6.67 24.03
N VAL A 707 14.39 5.99 24.07
CA VAL A 707 15.47 6.33 25.01
C VAL A 707 16.78 6.42 24.25
N GLU A 708 17.58 7.40 24.64
CA GLU A 708 18.93 7.53 24.10
C GLU A 708 19.86 6.54 24.80
N LYS A 709 20.39 5.58 24.03
CA LYS A 709 21.42 4.64 24.47
C LYS A 709 22.50 4.50 23.40
N ASN A 710 23.74 4.71 23.76
CA ASN A 710 24.87 4.55 22.85
C ASN A 710 25.38 3.10 22.88
N LEU A 711 24.57 2.15 22.43
CA LEU A 711 24.90 0.73 22.32
C LEU A 711 24.91 0.24 20.87
N VAL A 712 24.66 1.12 19.93
CA VAL A 712 24.74 0.81 18.50
C VAL A 712 26.18 0.97 18.03
N THR A 713 26.73 -0.08 17.43
CA THR A 713 28.06 -0.03 16.82
C THR A 713 27.90 0.09 15.31
N GLU A 714 28.47 1.14 14.75
CA GLU A 714 28.58 1.33 13.31
C GLU A 714 29.83 0.63 12.78
N ILE A 715 29.69 -0.12 11.70
CA ILE A 715 30.77 -0.76 10.95
C ILE A 715 30.72 -0.23 9.53
N THR A 716 31.77 0.53 9.15
CA THR A 716 31.87 1.08 7.80
C THR A 716 32.51 0.07 6.85
N PRO A 717 32.27 0.20 5.53
CA PRO A 717 32.84 -0.70 4.52
C PRO A 717 34.37 -0.80 4.56
N GLU A 718 35.06 0.26 4.95
CA GLU A 718 36.55 0.28 5.11
C GLU A 718 37.05 -0.64 6.21
N GLN A 719 36.19 -1.01 7.15
CA GLN A 719 36.51 -1.92 8.26
C GLN A 719 36.31 -3.40 7.88
N MET A 720 35.78 -3.66 6.69
CA MET A 720 35.47 -5.02 6.21
C MET A 720 36.66 -5.62 5.45
N THR A 721 36.78 -6.93 5.49
CA THR A 721 37.76 -7.68 4.68
C THR A 721 37.08 -8.11 3.38
N LEU A 722 37.56 -7.60 2.26
CA LEU A 722 36.97 -7.84 0.93
C LEU A 722 37.70 -8.97 0.20
N SER A 723 36.95 -9.72 -0.62
CA SER A 723 37.47 -10.76 -1.50
C SER A 723 36.73 -10.81 -2.84
N GLY A 724 37.36 -11.43 -3.85
CA GLY A 724 36.80 -11.54 -5.19
C GLY A 724 36.68 -10.18 -5.86
N THR A 725 35.48 -9.87 -6.42
CA THR A 725 35.17 -8.60 -7.05
C THR A 725 34.63 -7.54 -6.09
N ALA A 726 34.41 -7.89 -4.81
CA ALA A 726 33.96 -6.93 -3.82
C ALA A 726 34.96 -5.77 -3.70
N THR A 727 34.48 -4.53 -3.77
CA THR A 727 35.33 -3.33 -3.76
C THR A 727 34.60 -2.17 -3.09
N LEU A 728 35.32 -1.08 -2.86
CA LEU A 728 34.76 0.16 -2.35
C LEU A 728 34.60 1.17 -3.49
N LYS A 729 33.47 1.87 -3.52
CA LYS A 729 33.25 3.05 -4.37
C LYS A 729 32.93 4.27 -3.52
N ALA A 730 33.20 5.48 -4.03
CA ALA A 730 32.75 6.71 -3.39
C ALA A 730 31.21 6.72 -3.28
N CYS A 731 30.70 7.19 -2.15
CA CYS A 731 29.30 7.26 -1.87
C CYS A 731 28.81 8.70 -1.88
N ASN A 732 27.76 9.00 -2.66
CA ASN A 732 27.10 10.31 -2.70
C ASN A 732 25.69 10.16 -2.14
N ALA A 733 25.59 9.68 -0.91
CA ALA A 733 24.30 9.31 -0.34
C ALA A 733 23.31 10.48 -0.24
N ALA A 734 22.23 10.40 -1.00
CA ALA A 734 20.98 11.05 -0.64
C ALA A 734 20.20 10.09 0.24
N ILE A 735 20.00 10.42 1.50
CA ILE A 735 19.23 9.58 2.42
C ILE A 735 17.78 9.98 2.30
N SER A 736 16.97 9.15 1.63
CA SER A 736 15.58 9.51 1.32
C SER A 736 14.55 8.95 2.31
N TYR A 737 14.92 8.13 3.26
CA TYR A 737 13.96 7.60 4.23
C TYR A 737 14.57 7.49 5.60
N GLY A 738 13.95 8.18 6.51
CA GLY A 738 14.29 8.08 7.90
C GLY A 738 15.56 8.82 8.26
N ARG A 739 15.72 8.99 9.49
CA ARG A 739 16.67 9.82 10.18
C ARG A 739 17.99 9.09 10.38
N VAL A 740 18.47 8.38 9.38
CA VAL A 740 19.80 7.77 9.43
C VAL A 740 20.82 8.89 9.34
N THR A 741 21.54 9.11 10.41
CA THR A 741 22.56 10.15 10.53
C THR A 741 23.91 9.79 9.91
N ALA A 742 24.01 8.62 9.30
CA ALA A 742 25.24 8.17 8.64
C ALA A 742 25.34 8.77 7.25
N SER A 743 26.40 9.47 6.97
CA SER A 743 26.82 9.87 5.61
C SER A 743 28.05 9.07 5.27
N PRO A 744 27.91 7.86 4.71
CA PRO A 744 29.07 7.04 4.39
C PRO A 744 29.94 7.74 3.33
N SER A 745 31.26 7.73 3.52
CA SER A 745 32.21 8.25 2.55
C SER A 745 32.49 7.27 1.42
N SER A 746 32.27 5.99 1.65
CA SER A 746 32.34 4.94 0.64
C SER A 746 31.25 3.89 0.89
N CYS A 747 30.93 3.12 -0.14
CA CYS A 747 30.07 1.96 -0.02
C CYS A 747 30.73 0.71 -0.61
N LEU A 748 30.39 -0.42 -0.03
CA LEU A 748 30.73 -1.74 -0.53
C LEU A 748 29.89 -2.02 -1.78
N THR A 749 30.53 -2.44 -2.88
CA THR A 749 29.89 -2.83 -4.12
C THR A 749 30.57 -4.07 -4.73
N GLY A 750 30.02 -4.63 -5.80
CA GLY A 750 30.65 -5.66 -6.59
C GLY A 750 30.59 -7.08 -6.00
N ILE A 751 29.79 -7.33 -4.96
CA ILE A 751 29.46 -8.70 -4.55
C ILE A 751 28.55 -9.31 -5.62
N SER A 752 28.97 -10.41 -6.23
CA SER A 752 28.29 -11.04 -7.36
C SER A 752 28.32 -12.55 -7.23
N SER A 753 27.28 -13.22 -7.70
CA SER A 753 27.20 -14.68 -7.80
C SER A 753 28.07 -15.26 -8.93
N ALA A 754 28.55 -14.45 -9.87
CA ALA A 754 29.38 -14.89 -10.98
C ALA A 754 30.84 -15.22 -10.58
N GLU A 755 31.31 -14.59 -9.51
CA GLU A 755 32.67 -14.79 -8.93
C GLU A 755 32.56 -14.90 -7.41
N ALA A 756 33.37 -15.69 -6.79
CA ALA A 756 33.38 -15.88 -5.33
C ALA A 756 33.76 -14.57 -4.60
N SER A 757 32.81 -13.63 -4.54
CA SER A 757 32.95 -12.29 -4.02
C SER A 757 32.27 -12.18 -2.66
N ALA A 758 32.99 -11.68 -1.67
CA ALA A 758 32.47 -11.57 -0.32
C ALA A 758 33.07 -10.38 0.44
N ALA A 759 32.35 -9.94 1.47
CA ALA A 759 32.85 -9.03 2.49
C ALA A 759 32.63 -9.65 3.86
N GLU A 760 33.70 -9.72 4.67
CA GLU A 760 33.65 -10.20 6.05
C GLU A 760 33.77 -9.00 6.98
N LEU A 761 32.82 -8.88 7.90
CA LEU A 761 32.89 -7.93 9.00
C LEU A 761 33.02 -8.68 10.32
N LYS A 762 33.73 -8.07 11.27
CA LYS A 762 33.97 -8.62 12.62
C LYS A 762 33.31 -7.72 13.65
N PHE A 763 32.62 -8.34 14.59
CA PHE A 763 31.98 -7.65 15.69
C PHE A 763 32.30 -8.37 17.02
N ASN A 764 32.73 -7.58 18.01
CA ASN A 764 32.98 -8.11 19.34
C ASN A 764 31.76 -7.88 20.23
N ALA A 765 30.87 -8.87 20.33
CA ALA A 765 29.65 -8.78 21.12
C ALA A 765 29.97 -8.80 22.62
N PRO A 766 29.48 -7.83 23.41
CA PRO A 766 29.73 -7.78 24.86
C PRO A 766 29.14 -8.97 25.61
N ALA A 767 28.02 -9.51 25.13
CA ALA A 767 27.35 -10.69 25.68
C ALA A 767 26.78 -11.56 24.55
N ALA A 768 26.49 -12.83 24.86
CA ALA A 768 25.73 -13.69 23.95
C ALA A 768 24.25 -13.31 24.00
N GLY A 769 23.61 -13.23 22.83
CA GLY A 769 22.17 -12.87 22.75
C GLY A 769 21.75 -12.56 21.35
N LEU A 770 20.53 -12.05 21.23
CA LEU A 770 19.97 -11.56 19.97
C LEU A 770 20.45 -10.14 19.70
N TYR A 771 20.87 -9.91 18.47
CA TYR A 771 21.31 -8.61 17.97
C TYR A 771 20.56 -8.25 16.69
N GLN A 772 20.18 -7.01 16.58
CA GLN A 772 19.71 -6.45 15.32
C GLN A 772 20.92 -5.97 14.51
N ILE A 773 20.95 -6.38 13.24
CA ILE A 773 21.92 -5.92 12.24
C ILE A 773 21.14 -5.13 11.21
N THR A 774 21.40 -3.85 11.13
CA THR A 774 20.76 -2.93 10.18
C THR A 774 21.76 -2.56 9.09
N PHE A 775 21.43 -2.86 7.84
CA PHE A 775 22.18 -2.48 6.66
C PHE A 775 21.65 -1.16 6.12
N LEU A 776 22.52 -0.18 5.93
CA LEU A 776 22.27 0.98 5.09
C LEU A 776 22.68 0.60 3.66
N TYR A 777 21.73 0.58 2.73
CA TYR A 777 21.97 0.00 1.42
C TYR A 777 21.32 0.83 0.29
N SER A 778 21.82 0.64 -0.94
CA SER A 778 21.13 1.08 -2.15
C SER A 778 20.98 -0.09 -3.15
N ASN A 779 19.87 -0.10 -3.87
CA ASN A 779 19.54 -1.03 -4.92
C ASN A 779 18.78 -0.30 -6.04
N ASN A 780 19.39 -0.14 -7.22
CA ASN A 780 18.77 0.51 -8.36
C ASN A 780 18.45 -0.45 -9.51
N GLU A 781 18.45 -1.76 -9.26
CA GLU A 781 18.15 -2.76 -10.29
C GLU A 781 16.67 -2.67 -10.71
N GLU A 782 16.44 -2.76 -12.01
CA GLU A 782 15.12 -2.80 -12.62
C GLU A 782 15.04 -3.95 -13.62
N GLY A 783 13.93 -4.68 -13.60
CA GLY A 783 13.68 -5.81 -14.50
C GLY A 783 13.27 -5.37 -15.92
N GLY A 784 12.69 -4.21 -16.01
CA GLY A 784 12.14 -3.61 -17.23
C GLY A 784 10.81 -2.92 -16.97
N VAL A 785 10.24 -2.37 -18.02
CA VAL A 785 8.87 -1.85 -18.01
C VAL A 785 8.01 -2.85 -18.74
N HIS A 786 6.97 -3.33 -18.08
CA HIS A 786 5.99 -4.23 -18.63
C HIS A 786 4.63 -3.53 -18.64
N ASP A 787 4.10 -3.19 -19.81
CA ASP A 787 2.86 -2.44 -19.99
C ASP A 787 2.75 -1.19 -19.10
N TYR A 788 2.00 -1.27 -18.01
CA TYR A 788 1.76 -0.17 -17.08
C TYR A 788 2.64 -0.23 -15.83
N ASN A 789 3.42 -1.29 -15.67
CA ASN A 789 4.14 -1.59 -14.44
C ASN A 789 5.64 -1.47 -14.65
N VAL A 790 6.35 -1.14 -13.59
CA VAL A 790 7.80 -1.22 -13.55
C VAL A 790 8.18 -2.40 -12.67
N ASP A 791 8.89 -3.36 -13.27
CA ASP A 791 9.43 -4.48 -12.54
C ASP A 791 10.66 -4.02 -11.73
N LEU A 792 10.51 -3.96 -10.44
CA LEU A 792 11.62 -3.74 -9.54
C LEU A 792 12.28 -5.08 -9.20
N VAL A 793 13.59 -5.09 -9.07
CA VAL A 793 14.35 -6.31 -8.72
C VAL A 793 14.96 -6.15 -7.35
N GLU A 794 14.63 -7.06 -6.44
CA GLU A 794 15.20 -7.14 -5.12
C GLU A 794 16.54 -7.87 -5.17
N ARG A 795 17.63 -7.14 -4.99
CA ARG A 795 18.94 -7.74 -4.81
C ARG A 795 19.00 -8.45 -3.45
N TYR A 796 19.92 -9.41 -3.31
CA TYR A 796 20.06 -10.12 -2.04
C TYR A 796 21.50 -10.32 -1.61
N LEU A 797 21.66 -10.49 -0.29
CA LEU A 797 22.86 -10.98 0.36
C LEU A 797 22.56 -12.32 0.99
N THR A 798 23.41 -13.28 0.74
CA THR A 798 23.50 -14.50 1.53
C THR A 798 24.35 -14.20 2.77
N ILE A 799 23.78 -14.34 3.95
CA ILE A 799 24.43 -13.97 5.20
C ILE A 799 24.82 -15.23 5.98
N SER A 800 26.08 -15.28 6.42
CA SER A 800 26.58 -16.33 7.32
C SER A 800 27.15 -15.70 8.58
N VAL A 801 26.84 -16.28 9.74
CA VAL A 801 27.37 -15.85 11.04
C VAL A 801 28.19 -16.97 11.65
N ASN A 802 29.47 -16.71 11.99
CA ASN A 802 30.40 -17.69 12.54
C ASN A 802 30.48 -18.98 11.71
N GLY A 803 30.37 -18.87 10.38
CA GLY A 803 30.38 -19.99 9.44
C GLY A 803 29.06 -20.76 9.30
N GLN A 804 28.00 -20.35 10.00
CA GLN A 804 26.66 -20.88 9.83
C GLN A 804 25.86 -19.98 8.86
N LYS A 805 25.43 -20.53 7.73
CA LYS A 805 24.57 -19.85 6.76
C LYS A 805 23.19 -19.63 7.36
N LEU A 806 22.71 -18.37 7.36
CA LEU A 806 21.38 -18.01 7.81
C LEU A 806 20.36 -18.04 6.66
N GLY A 807 20.79 -17.73 5.44
CA GLY A 807 19.96 -17.68 4.25
C GLY A 807 20.17 -16.40 3.46
N ASN A 808 19.25 -16.15 2.52
CA ASN A 808 19.22 -14.93 1.73
C ASN A 808 18.38 -13.86 2.42
N THR A 809 18.92 -12.65 2.49
CA THR A 809 18.20 -11.44 2.86
C THR A 809 18.02 -10.61 1.62
N TYR A 810 16.77 -10.25 1.31
CA TYR A 810 16.41 -9.49 0.12
C TYR A 810 16.31 -7.99 0.44
N PHE A 811 16.72 -7.17 -0.53
CA PHE A 811 16.84 -5.72 -0.39
C PHE A 811 16.03 -5.06 -1.51
N ARG A 812 14.95 -4.44 -1.12
CA ARG A 812 14.03 -3.76 -2.02
C ARG A 812 14.74 -2.67 -2.83
N SER A 813 14.23 -2.38 -4.03
CA SER A 813 14.71 -1.26 -4.82
C SER A 813 14.67 0.06 -4.03
N THR A 814 15.72 0.85 -4.17
CA THR A 814 15.78 2.23 -3.68
C THR A 814 15.56 3.24 -4.81
N TYR A 815 15.22 2.75 -5.99
CA TYR A 815 14.96 3.52 -7.22
C TYR A 815 16.16 4.29 -7.78
N SER A 816 17.23 4.45 -7.02
CA SER A 816 18.46 5.15 -7.40
C SER A 816 19.64 4.58 -6.62
N GLU A 817 20.83 4.55 -7.25
CA GLU A 817 22.07 4.18 -6.56
C GLU A 817 22.51 5.22 -5.51
N ASP A 818 22.03 6.45 -5.63
CA ASP A 818 22.33 7.55 -4.70
C ASP A 818 21.32 7.64 -3.54
N THR A 819 20.25 6.84 -3.59
CA THR A 819 19.22 6.80 -2.55
C THR A 819 19.40 5.56 -1.66
N TYR A 820 19.47 5.77 -0.35
CA TYR A 820 19.73 4.73 0.63
C TYR A 820 18.51 4.48 1.51
N LYS A 821 18.26 3.18 1.80
CA LYS A 821 17.26 2.68 2.75
C LYS A 821 17.95 1.80 3.79
N THR A 822 17.19 1.41 4.80
CA THR A 822 17.66 0.45 5.82
C THR A 822 16.92 -0.87 5.72
N LYS A 823 17.63 -1.98 5.91
CA LYS A 823 17.08 -3.33 6.12
C LYS A 823 17.65 -3.89 7.39
N THR A 824 16.80 -4.35 8.30
CA THR A 824 17.19 -4.91 9.60
C THR A 824 16.90 -6.39 9.64
N ILE A 825 17.85 -7.17 10.14
CA ILE A 825 17.67 -8.60 10.44
C ILE A 825 18.02 -8.87 11.90
N LEU A 826 17.47 -9.93 12.45
CA LEU A 826 17.75 -10.37 13.80
C LEU A 826 18.63 -11.62 13.78
N VAL A 827 19.73 -11.61 14.53
CA VAL A 827 20.69 -12.72 14.56
C VAL A 827 21.14 -13.01 15.99
N PHE A 828 21.48 -14.27 16.26
CA PHE A 828 22.13 -14.64 17.53
C PHE A 828 23.64 -14.50 17.39
N LEU A 829 24.28 -13.73 18.28
CA LEU A 829 25.71 -13.59 18.39
C LEU A 829 26.21 -14.21 19.71
N LYS A 830 27.39 -14.88 19.66
CA LYS A 830 28.09 -15.34 20.88
C LYS A 830 28.82 -14.17 21.55
N ALA A 831 29.10 -14.28 22.84
CA ALA A 831 29.97 -13.32 23.51
C ALA A 831 31.37 -13.37 22.89
N GLY A 832 32.03 -12.22 22.73
CA GLY A 832 33.31 -12.07 22.07
C GLY A 832 33.23 -11.90 20.57
N GLU A 833 34.30 -12.23 19.86
CA GLU A 833 34.41 -11.99 18.42
C GLU A 833 33.45 -12.89 17.62
N ASN A 834 32.68 -12.26 16.76
CA ASN A 834 31.83 -12.88 15.75
C ASN A 834 32.29 -12.44 14.36
N SER A 835 32.19 -13.36 13.39
CA SER A 835 32.43 -13.13 11.98
C SER A 835 31.08 -13.16 11.27
N ILE A 836 30.77 -12.12 10.50
CA ILE A 836 29.55 -12.02 9.66
C ILE A 836 30.04 -11.89 8.23
N LEU A 837 29.71 -12.89 7.40
CA LEU A 837 30.07 -12.95 6.00
C LEU A 837 28.90 -12.56 5.14
N LEU A 838 29.13 -11.64 4.21
CA LEU A 838 28.20 -11.15 3.22
C LEU A 838 28.64 -11.64 1.84
N GLU A 839 27.82 -12.43 1.18
CA GLU A 839 28.10 -12.98 -0.16
C GLU A 839 26.83 -13.04 -1.00
N ASN A 840 26.94 -13.38 -2.27
CA ASN A 840 25.80 -13.77 -3.11
C ASN A 840 26.11 -15.17 -3.65
N ASP A 841 25.38 -16.17 -3.17
CA ASP A 841 25.66 -17.59 -3.46
C ASP A 841 25.08 -18.07 -4.80
N GLY A 842 24.37 -17.20 -5.55
CA GLY A 842 23.76 -17.52 -6.83
C GLY A 842 22.63 -18.56 -6.75
N SER A 843 22.10 -18.81 -5.56
CA SER A 843 21.00 -19.77 -5.35
C SER A 843 19.68 -19.31 -5.95
N TYR A 844 19.48 -18.00 -6.11
CA TYR A 844 18.31 -17.43 -6.75
C TYR A 844 18.70 -16.51 -7.91
N LYS A 845 17.95 -16.56 -8.98
CA LYS A 845 18.15 -15.76 -10.18
C LYS A 845 16.81 -15.24 -10.68
N PHE A 846 16.68 -13.94 -10.78
CA PHE A 846 15.51 -13.30 -11.36
C PHE A 846 15.46 -13.60 -12.86
N ASN A 847 14.42 -14.32 -13.32
CA ASN A 847 14.27 -14.75 -14.72
C ASN A 847 15.56 -15.32 -15.34
N ASN A 848 16.26 -16.19 -14.61
CA ASN A 848 17.52 -16.82 -15.00
C ASN A 848 18.70 -15.85 -15.24
N LYS A 849 18.59 -14.57 -14.86
CA LYS A 849 19.69 -13.60 -14.93
C LYS A 849 20.60 -13.69 -13.70
N THR A 850 21.89 -13.46 -13.89
CA THR A 850 22.83 -13.32 -12.77
C THR A 850 22.48 -12.12 -11.93
N THR A 851 22.46 -12.29 -10.61
CA THR A 851 22.13 -11.21 -9.66
C THR A 851 23.39 -10.69 -8.95
N TYR A 852 23.30 -9.44 -8.52
CA TYR A 852 24.27 -8.77 -7.66
C TYR A 852 23.66 -8.56 -6.28
N ALA A 853 24.52 -8.42 -5.27
CA ALA A 853 24.14 -7.90 -3.97
C ALA A 853 23.86 -6.39 -4.08
N PRO A 854 23.08 -5.82 -3.12
CA PRO A 854 22.95 -4.37 -3.02
C PRO A 854 24.29 -3.73 -2.67
N ASP A 855 24.43 -2.43 -2.93
CA ASP A 855 25.51 -1.64 -2.38
C ASP A 855 25.26 -1.38 -0.88
N VAL A 856 26.29 -1.53 -0.04
CA VAL A 856 26.16 -1.35 1.41
C VAL A 856 27.00 -0.16 1.86
N GLY A 857 26.33 0.85 2.43
CA GLY A 857 26.97 2.08 2.93
C GLY A 857 27.48 1.96 4.38
N ALA A 858 26.76 1.24 5.22
CA ALA A 858 27.14 0.98 6.61
C ALA A 858 26.36 -0.22 7.17
N VAL A 859 26.89 -0.80 8.24
CA VAL A 859 26.19 -1.84 9.02
C VAL A 859 26.16 -1.42 10.48
N PHE A 860 24.97 -1.39 11.06
CA PHE A 860 24.77 -1.06 12.47
C PHE A 860 24.43 -2.33 13.24
N VAL A 861 25.12 -2.57 14.35
CA VAL A 861 24.90 -3.74 15.21
C VAL A 861 24.47 -3.28 16.59
N ALA A 862 23.34 -3.77 17.06
CA ALA A 862 22.76 -3.39 18.35
C ALA A 862 22.19 -4.63 19.07
N PRO A 863 22.45 -4.84 20.39
CA PRO A 863 21.76 -5.88 21.13
C PRO A 863 20.25 -5.60 21.18
N LEU A 864 19.43 -6.63 20.96
CA LEU A 864 17.98 -6.52 21.05
C LEU A 864 17.55 -6.11 22.47
N ASP A 865 18.16 -6.73 23.46
CA ASP A 865 17.91 -6.52 24.88
C ASP A 865 19.20 -6.13 25.60
N PRO A 866 19.42 -4.83 25.88
CA PRO A 866 20.64 -4.38 26.54
C PRO A 866 20.71 -4.72 28.04
N GLN A 867 19.65 -5.28 28.62
CA GLN A 867 19.68 -5.71 30.02
C GLN A 867 20.29 -7.10 30.17
N GLY A 868 20.30 -7.89 29.13
CA GLY A 868 20.97 -9.18 29.04
C GLY A 868 22.47 -9.11 28.68
N THR A 869 22.97 -7.88 28.41
CA THR A 869 24.35 -7.63 27.94
C THR A 869 25.27 -7.06 29.01
#